data_fc425138437bce9298df25a6067425c2
#
_entry.id   fc425138437bce9298df25a6067425c2
#
_cell.length_a   1.000
_cell.length_b   1.000
_cell.length_c   1.000
_cell.angle_alpha   90.00
_cell.angle_beta   90.00
_cell.angle_gamma   90.00
#
_symmetry.space_group_name_H-M   'P 1'
#
loop_
_entity.id
_entity.type
_entity.pdbx_description
1 polymer ?
#
loop_
_entity_poly.entity_id
_entity_poly.type
_entity_poly.pdbx_seq_one_letter_code
_entity_poly.pdbx_strand_id
1 'polypeptide(L)'
;MIKEKVKYCLREELIIKAGLIILLFLAPLVFYPWATTFTITKNTTAQIILFLIGGIWLIKQLEQKESTLLKSPLNLPILIFSLTILISLFQTNSLYDSFNELALWGSYLLLYFIVISLINNKKWISIILTTIFLAASIAAVYCIFQFYGLDFSFWRKIGGRGSLFSTFGNPNYLAGHLAAVIPLAFILFCLQKVKFKKIILELIIALLYTSLLMTLCRGAWIALFGSIVVMLGAIYFFKKSEFTFFRQNKVWVISLILILLVISIIYSTPNPLNPVELNVTQRAASVTEVGSSSMQTRLLIWLSSVETISQSPLLGRGIGTYGLYYLSSQGAVLSQKKYQKYIPYTNKSINAHNDYLHIGAEIGIIGLAAFLWIIFAFYKNTLNGLVRAKNRERIFLIIGFMGGVTVLLVHSLFSFPFHIIQNGMLFWLILGISVVVTRELEEIGGDKGRKSLDNSGGKKFSSKKHKIFRIFKENIFLRRVIQIGIVVIVISFVVVKINWYRADIYLKKGEMLMQMENYLRAVEELEKSREFNSYNGRNYLPLGVTYNNLGRYDEAVIAFKKAEKNWITQELYNDLGYAYLKIGNLEKAGESFKKNIYMFPNIAEAYLNLANVYVLQAEKDLEEEKVEKAEEKLDKSFMIYKQGMIFDKKISFPDRLIKDYQRVAVEKVALDSEEINSSGLLVREERSANGEIVMGNPYNSRYFYDPQDSSILDILSPWAPPGEPLYFKSFFYGEDNIKKNLSAFLEVEDGEGNSIASLEMKKNEKDLFFKPTEEGTIYCAPTVWSALLKDGLPKGEYQVRLKVKDGEREVAEIEKRFKIFKEKEISGKIIEFSVPQAKSGEAIIPKIIFKNQSIEILPVWGFFKIINNKGQEIANVIIDKVDVPASADKEFEVSWQPEKRLPVGLYKAEVIAIFGKDQADHRESLFLVIK
;
A
#
# COMPACT_ATOMS: atom_id res chain seq x y z
N MET A 1 -51.80 32.33 -7.26
CA MET A 1 -50.42 32.63 -7.73
C MET A 1 -49.41 32.84 -6.60
N ILE A 2 -49.62 33.83 -5.68
CA ILE A 2 -48.66 34.06 -4.57
C ILE A 2 -48.65 32.88 -3.57
N LYS A 3 -49.83 32.35 -3.15
CA LYS A 3 -49.93 31.17 -2.27
C LYS A 3 -49.32 29.90 -2.88
N GLU A 4 -49.47 29.67 -4.17
CA GLU A 4 -48.87 28.53 -4.90
C GLU A 4 -47.34 28.66 -4.99
N LYS A 5 -46.86 29.85 -5.26
CA LYS A 5 -45.40 30.14 -5.29
C LYS A 5 -44.74 29.93 -3.92
N VAL A 6 -45.42 30.33 -2.86
CA VAL A 6 -44.97 30.10 -1.47
C VAL A 6 -45.01 28.61 -1.14
N LYS A 7 -46.05 27.86 -1.54
CA LYS A 7 -46.21 26.43 -1.35
C LYS A 7 -45.11 25.64 -2.12
N TYR A 8 -44.81 26.08 -3.35
CA TYR A 8 -43.74 25.49 -4.16
C TYR A 8 -42.36 25.71 -3.55
N CYS A 9 -42.04 26.94 -3.14
CA CYS A 9 -40.75 27.27 -2.49
C CYS A 9 -40.52 26.51 -1.15
N LEU A 10 -41.57 26.28 -0.38
CA LEU A 10 -41.54 25.48 0.86
C LEU A 10 -41.29 23.99 0.54
N ARG A 11 -41.86 23.49 -0.57
CA ARG A 11 -41.66 22.08 -1.00
C ARG A 11 -40.23 21.81 -1.40
N GLU A 12 -39.59 22.70 -2.18
CA GLU A 12 -38.18 22.57 -2.58
C GLU A 12 -37.25 22.59 -1.36
N GLU A 13 -37.49 23.51 -0.41
CA GLU A 13 -36.67 23.57 0.80
C GLU A 13 -36.80 22.31 1.65
N LEU A 14 -37.96 21.72 1.72
CA LEU A 14 -38.17 20.45 2.42
C LEU A 14 -37.44 19.28 1.73
N ILE A 15 -37.47 19.25 0.39
CA ILE A 15 -36.73 18.23 -0.41
C ILE A 15 -35.22 18.33 -0.12
N ILE A 16 -34.65 19.53 -0.14
CA ILE A 16 -33.22 19.71 0.11
C ILE A 16 -32.87 19.30 1.55
N LYS A 17 -33.66 19.68 2.54
CA LYS A 17 -33.47 19.34 3.95
C LYS A 17 -33.61 17.81 4.18
N ALA A 18 -34.59 17.17 3.55
CA ALA A 18 -34.80 15.74 3.61
C ALA A 18 -33.59 14.99 2.95
N GLY A 19 -33.15 15.45 1.76
CA GLY A 19 -31.97 14.92 1.10
C GLY A 19 -30.70 15.07 1.94
N LEU A 20 -30.55 16.20 2.67
CA LEU A 20 -29.44 16.39 3.60
C LEU A 20 -29.47 15.38 4.76
N ILE A 21 -30.64 15.11 5.35
CA ILE A 21 -30.77 14.13 6.42
C ILE A 21 -30.47 12.71 5.91
N ILE A 22 -31.02 12.33 4.74
CA ILE A 22 -30.74 11.05 4.09
C ILE A 22 -29.23 10.91 3.83
N LEU A 23 -28.59 11.94 3.31
CA LEU A 23 -27.14 11.96 3.08
C LEU A 23 -26.34 11.72 4.36
N LEU A 24 -26.64 12.48 5.43
CA LEU A 24 -25.92 12.38 6.71
C LEU A 24 -26.11 11.02 7.39
N PHE A 25 -27.25 10.37 7.15
CA PHE A 25 -27.50 9.02 7.61
C PHE A 25 -26.78 7.96 6.78
N LEU A 26 -26.91 8.04 5.45
CA LEU A 26 -26.38 7.02 4.55
C LEU A 26 -24.85 7.07 4.39
N ALA A 27 -24.25 8.25 4.31
CA ALA A 27 -22.82 8.36 3.99
C ALA A 27 -21.90 7.60 4.96
N PRO A 28 -22.11 7.57 6.29
CA PRO A 28 -21.35 6.69 7.18
C PRO A 28 -21.69 5.20 7.02
N LEU A 29 -22.91 4.84 6.63
CA LEU A 29 -23.42 3.47 6.73
C LEU A 29 -23.37 2.68 5.43
N VAL A 30 -23.56 3.35 4.27
CA VAL A 30 -23.64 2.67 2.98
C VAL A 30 -22.33 1.97 2.63
N PHE A 31 -22.42 0.72 2.21
CA PHE A 31 -21.31 -0.04 1.62
C PHE A 31 -21.86 -1.10 0.67
N TYR A 32 -21.00 -1.60 -0.22
CA TYR A 32 -21.37 -2.66 -1.15
C TYR A 32 -20.19 -3.65 -1.24
N PRO A 33 -20.41 -4.94 -0.90
CA PRO A 33 -19.33 -5.94 -0.84
C PRO A 33 -18.60 -6.20 -2.14
N TRP A 34 -19.31 -6.01 -3.27
CA TRP A 34 -18.80 -6.24 -4.61
C TRP A 34 -18.12 -5.01 -5.24
N ALA A 35 -17.98 -3.92 -4.50
CA ALA A 35 -17.11 -2.79 -4.87
C ALA A 35 -15.66 -3.09 -4.45
N THR A 36 -14.69 -2.53 -5.17
CA THR A 36 -13.27 -2.74 -4.84
C THR A 36 -12.88 -2.17 -3.49
N THR A 37 -13.53 -1.07 -3.07
CA THR A 37 -13.35 -0.45 -1.75
C THR A 37 -14.67 0.11 -1.21
N PHE A 38 -14.81 0.16 0.12
CA PHE A 38 -15.94 0.80 0.79
C PHE A 38 -16.07 2.30 0.44
N THR A 39 -14.93 2.96 0.24
CA THR A 39 -14.86 4.40 -0.05
C THR A 39 -15.55 4.76 -1.37
N ILE A 40 -15.44 3.94 -2.40
CA ILE A 40 -16.04 4.19 -3.73
C ILE A 40 -17.57 4.26 -3.61
N THR A 41 -18.20 3.29 -2.92
CA THR A 41 -19.66 3.28 -2.70
C THR A 41 -20.11 4.54 -1.95
N LYS A 42 -19.39 4.92 -0.89
CA LYS A 42 -19.70 6.10 -0.09
C LYS A 42 -19.55 7.40 -0.88
N ASN A 43 -18.42 7.55 -1.58
CA ASN A 43 -18.16 8.72 -2.41
C ASN A 43 -19.23 8.89 -3.50
N THR A 44 -19.53 7.82 -4.23
CA THR A 44 -20.53 7.85 -5.31
C THR A 44 -21.90 8.23 -4.77
N THR A 45 -22.37 7.53 -3.71
CA THR A 45 -23.68 7.79 -3.12
C THR A 45 -23.79 9.22 -2.57
N ALA A 46 -22.81 9.66 -1.78
CA ALA A 46 -22.84 10.98 -1.17
C ALA A 46 -22.73 12.10 -2.19
N GLN A 47 -21.86 11.97 -3.18
CA GLN A 47 -21.68 12.95 -4.25
C GLN A 47 -22.95 13.06 -5.11
N ILE A 48 -23.58 11.95 -5.50
CA ILE A 48 -24.83 11.97 -6.27
C ILE A 48 -25.92 12.73 -5.49
N ILE A 49 -26.13 12.37 -4.22
CA ILE A 49 -27.15 13.06 -3.39
C ILE A 49 -26.84 14.55 -3.26
N LEU A 50 -25.57 14.91 -2.96
CA LEU A 50 -25.16 16.31 -2.80
C LEU A 50 -25.31 17.13 -4.08
N PHE A 51 -24.93 16.57 -5.24
CA PHE A 51 -25.06 17.29 -6.50
C PHE A 51 -26.53 17.44 -6.91
N LEU A 52 -27.40 16.44 -6.64
CA LEU A 52 -28.84 16.55 -6.85
C LEU A 52 -29.46 17.64 -5.99
N ILE A 53 -29.27 17.60 -4.66
CA ILE A 53 -29.83 18.62 -3.77
C ILE A 53 -29.17 19.99 -3.98
N GLY A 54 -27.88 20.01 -4.36
CA GLY A 54 -27.14 21.21 -4.72
C GLY A 54 -27.66 21.87 -6.00
N GLY A 55 -27.99 21.07 -7.02
CA GLY A 55 -28.64 21.56 -8.24
C GLY A 55 -29.98 22.22 -7.95
N ILE A 56 -30.87 21.58 -7.16
CA ILE A 56 -32.14 22.14 -6.71
C ILE A 56 -31.90 23.45 -5.93
N TRP A 57 -30.90 23.44 -5.03
CA TRP A 57 -30.56 24.65 -4.25
C TRP A 57 -30.05 25.80 -5.15
N LEU A 58 -29.16 25.51 -6.14
CA LEU A 58 -28.68 26.54 -7.07
C LEU A 58 -29.81 27.13 -7.91
N ILE A 59 -30.73 26.30 -8.43
CA ILE A 59 -31.92 26.75 -9.17
C ILE A 59 -32.78 27.67 -8.29
N LYS A 60 -33.02 27.26 -7.03
CA LYS A 60 -33.75 28.08 -6.05
C LYS A 60 -33.07 29.45 -5.81
N GLN A 61 -31.71 29.48 -5.69
CA GLN A 61 -30.97 30.75 -5.52
C GLN A 61 -31.12 31.69 -6.72
N LEU A 62 -31.26 31.16 -7.93
CA LEU A 62 -31.49 31.96 -9.14
C LEU A 62 -32.92 32.53 -9.19
N GLU A 63 -33.90 31.87 -8.56
CA GLU A 63 -35.30 32.34 -8.53
C GLU A 63 -35.60 33.39 -7.46
N GLN A 64 -34.82 33.39 -6.38
CA GLN A 64 -34.99 34.31 -5.28
C GLN A 64 -34.53 35.73 -5.63
N LYS A 65 -35.35 36.76 -5.31
CA LYS A 65 -35.00 38.19 -5.55
C LYS A 65 -33.76 38.62 -4.77
N GLU A 66 -33.61 38.14 -3.54
CA GLU A 66 -32.50 38.44 -2.66
C GLU A 66 -31.64 37.18 -2.44
N SER A 67 -30.33 37.33 -2.28
CA SER A 67 -29.46 36.24 -1.95
C SER A 67 -29.70 35.79 -0.51
N THR A 68 -30.00 34.48 -0.33
CA THR A 68 -30.11 33.88 1.00
C THR A 68 -28.74 33.48 1.57
N LEU A 69 -27.66 33.69 0.81
CA LEU A 69 -26.30 33.40 1.27
C LEU A 69 -25.94 34.31 2.44
N LEU A 70 -25.78 33.71 3.60
CA LEU A 70 -25.35 34.44 4.79
C LEU A 70 -23.92 34.97 4.59
N LYS A 71 -23.71 36.27 4.89
CA LYS A 71 -22.36 36.81 5.00
C LYS A 71 -21.65 36.14 6.18
N SER A 72 -20.56 35.43 5.95
CA SER A 72 -19.78 34.74 6.96
C SER A 72 -18.31 35.12 6.84
N PRO A 73 -17.57 35.23 7.96
CA PRO A 73 -16.11 35.41 7.92
C PRO A 73 -15.37 34.30 7.19
N LEU A 74 -15.99 33.11 7.04
CA LEU A 74 -15.42 31.97 6.36
C LEU A 74 -15.57 32.04 4.83
N ASN A 75 -16.53 32.86 4.31
CA ASN A 75 -16.82 32.84 2.85
C ASN A 75 -15.62 33.31 2.00
N LEU A 76 -14.85 34.30 2.43
CA LEU A 76 -13.67 34.76 1.68
C LEU A 76 -12.53 33.75 1.68
N PRO A 77 -12.08 33.20 2.82
CA PRO A 77 -11.08 32.14 2.80
C PRO A 77 -11.52 30.90 1.99
N ILE A 78 -12.79 30.51 2.10
CA ILE A 78 -13.36 29.40 1.30
C ILE A 78 -13.29 29.69 -0.20
N LEU A 79 -13.63 30.90 -0.62
CA LEU A 79 -13.54 31.32 -2.03
C LEU A 79 -12.10 31.26 -2.52
N ILE A 80 -11.13 31.78 -1.76
CA ILE A 80 -9.71 31.76 -2.11
C ILE A 80 -9.20 30.33 -2.19
N PHE A 81 -9.54 29.47 -1.23
CA PHE A 81 -9.22 28.05 -1.25
C PHE A 81 -9.81 27.36 -2.50
N SER A 82 -11.05 27.66 -2.85
CA SER A 82 -11.68 27.13 -4.06
C SER A 82 -10.97 27.58 -5.34
N LEU A 83 -10.51 28.83 -5.38
CA LEU A 83 -9.73 29.34 -6.51
C LEU A 83 -8.36 28.66 -6.62
N THR A 84 -7.67 28.40 -5.50
CA THR A 84 -6.39 27.68 -5.53
C THR A 84 -6.57 26.24 -6.02
N ILE A 85 -7.65 25.55 -5.65
CA ILE A 85 -8.02 24.24 -6.20
C ILE A 85 -8.17 24.30 -7.73
N LEU A 86 -8.92 25.31 -8.24
CA LEU A 86 -9.14 25.45 -9.68
C LEU A 86 -7.85 25.81 -10.44
N ILE A 87 -6.99 26.64 -9.85
CA ILE A 87 -5.70 27.02 -10.44
C ILE A 87 -4.76 25.81 -10.47
N SER A 88 -4.78 24.93 -9.46
CA SER A 88 -3.94 23.73 -9.42
C SER A 88 -4.24 22.74 -10.56
N LEU A 89 -5.42 22.81 -11.19
CA LEU A 89 -5.76 22.01 -12.37
C LEU A 89 -4.83 22.26 -13.56
N PHE A 90 -4.19 23.42 -13.66
CA PHE A 90 -3.20 23.69 -14.71
C PHE A 90 -1.89 22.92 -14.52
N GLN A 91 -1.65 22.35 -13.32
CA GLN A 91 -0.46 21.56 -13.00
C GLN A 91 -0.70 20.04 -13.10
N THR A 92 -1.96 19.61 -13.35
CA THR A 92 -2.30 18.19 -13.30
C THR A 92 -1.85 17.43 -14.53
N ASN A 93 -1.31 16.22 -14.31
CA ASN A 93 -1.05 15.23 -15.37
C ASN A 93 -2.14 14.15 -15.44
N SER A 94 -3.13 14.18 -14.53
CA SER A 94 -4.26 13.23 -14.51
C SER A 94 -5.58 13.95 -14.28
N LEU A 95 -6.25 14.30 -15.38
CA LEU A 95 -7.58 14.92 -15.33
C LEU A 95 -8.62 14.03 -14.63
N TYR A 96 -8.47 12.69 -14.73
CA TYR A 96 -9.37 11.75 -14.07
C TYR A 96 -9.31 11.87 -12.54
N ASP A 97 -8.10 11.82 -11.96
CA ASP A 97 -7.91 11.92 -10.51
C ASP A 97 -8.29 13.29 -10.01
N SER A 98 -7.91 14.34 -10.75
CA SER A 98 -8.28 15.72 -10.43
C SER A 98 -9.79 15.94 -10.46
N PHE A 99 -10.52 15.34 -11.40
CA PHE A 99 -11.98 15.43 -11.42
C PHE A 99 -12.62 14.73 -10.21
N ASN A 100 -12.11 13.56 -9.81
CA ASN A 100 -12.59 12.86 -8.62
C ASN A 100 -12.39 13.69 -7.34
N GLU A 101 -11.21 14.27 -7.18
CA GLU A 101 -10.88 15.07 -6.01
C GLU A 101 -11.61 16.42 -6.03
N LEU A 102 -11.75 17.07 -7.20
CA LEU A 102 -12.58 18.27 -7.38
C LEU A 102 -14.04 18.00 -7.01
N ALA A 103 -14.59 16.84 -7.38
CA ALA A 103 -15.95 16.43 -7.01
C ALA A 103 -16.08 16.22 -5.49
N LEU A 104 -15.04 15.70 -4.83
CA LEU A 104 -15.00 15.55 -3.36
C LEU A 104 -15.03 16.92 -2.67
N TRP A 105 -14.10 17.81 -2.99
CA TRP A 105 -14.05 19.17 -2.41
C TRP A 105 -15.28 20.00 -2.79
N GLY A 106 -15.74 19.90 -4.03
CA GLY A 106 -16.98 20.52 -4.49
C GLY A 106 -18.22 20.08 -3.68
N SER A 107 -18.27 18.81 -3.32
CA SER A 107 -19.30 18.26 -2.42
C SER A 107 -19.28 18.93 -1.04
N TYR A 108 -18.11 19.16 -0.47
CA TYR A 108 -17.96 19.83 0.82
C TYR A 108 -18.39 21.29 0.77
N LEU A 109 -18.01 21.99 -0.29
CA LEU A 109 -18.42 23.39 -0.52
C LEU A 109 -19.93 23.51 -0.68
N LEU A 110 -20.55 22.64 -1.50
CA LEU A 110 -22.01 22.59 -1.64
C LEU A 110 -22.69 22.36 -0.30
N LEU A 111 -22.22 21.39 0.49
CA LEU A 111 -22.76 21.12 1.81
C LEU A 111 -22.69 22.34 2.73
N TYR A 112 -21.54 23.02 2.82
CA TYR A 112 -21.37 24.22 3.62
C TYR A 112 -22.38 25.31 3.20
N PHE A 113 -22.51 25.62 1.91
CA PHE A 113 -23.39 26.67 1.43
C PHE A 113 -24.88 26.32 1.57
N ILE A 114 -25.26 25.06 1.39
CA ILE A 114 -26.62 24.57 1.65
C ILE A 114 -26.96 24.77 3.13
N VAL A 115 -26.06 24.36 4.04
CA VAL A 115 -26.27 24.46 5.50
C VAL A 115 -26.46 25.91 5.94
N ILE A 116 -25.56 26.82 5.56
CA ILE A 116 -25.65 28.23 5.97
C ILE A 116 -26.85 28.96 5.37
N SER A 117 -27.41 28.45 4.25
CA SER A 117 -28.55 29.04 3.57
C SER A 117 -29.90 28.58 4.14
N LEU A 118 -30.00 27.32 4.55
CA LEU A 118 -31.28 26.66 4.85
C LEU A 118 -31.48 26.28 6.30
N ILE A 119 -30.40 26.13 7.08
CA ILE A 119 -30.51 25.76 8.50
C ILE A 119 -30.55 27.06 9.32
N ASN A 120 -31.78 27.42 9.73
CA ASN A 120 -32.07 28.71 10.38
C ASN A 120 -32.76 28.59 11.74
N ASN A 121 -32.97 27.38 12.23
CA ASN A 121 -33.65 27.17 13.52
C ASN A 121 -33.09 25.94 14.28
N LYS A 122 -33.32 25.92 15.59
CA LYS A 122 -32.84 24.89 16.51
C LYS A 122 -33.41 23.50 16.21
N LYS A 123 -34.62 23.38 15.67
CA LYS A 123 -35.26 22.11 15.34
C LYS A 123 -34.39 21.33 14.31
N TRP A 124 -33.95 22.00 13.23
CA TRP A 124 -33.14 21.37 12.20
C TRP A 124 -31.73 21.02 12.69
N ILE A 125 -31.12 21.86 13.55
CA ILE A 125 -29.84 21.53 14.19
C ILE A 125 -29.97 20.27 15.04
N SER A 126 -31.04 20.17 15.84
CA SER A 126 -31.32 18.99 16.64
C SER A 126 -31.53 17.72 15.78
N ILE A 127 -32.29 17.83 14.68
CA ILE A 127 -32.52 16.70 13.75
C ILE A 127 -31.19 16.25 13.15
N ILE A 128 -30.34 17.17 12.65
CA ILE A 128 -29.04 16.90 12.08
C ILE A 128 -28.13 16.16 13.09
N LEU A 129 -28.00 16.68 14.31
CA LEU A 129 -27.19 16.06 15.35
C LEU A 129 -27.69 14.66 15.72
N THR A 130 -29.03 14.50 15.86
CA THR A 130 -29.65 13.20 16.13
C THR A 130 -29.36 12.20 15.01
N THR A 131 -29.40 12.63 13.74
CA THR A 131 -29.09 11.79 12.59
C THR A 131 -27.62 11.33 12.62
N ILE A 132 -26.69 12.23 12.93
CA ILE A 132 -25.26 11.92 13.05
C ILE A 132 -25.03 10.90 14.17
N PHE A 133 -25.65 11.10 15.35
CA PHE A 133 -25.50 10.16 16.48
C PHE A 133 -26.06 8.77 16.16
N LEU A 134 -27.22 8.72 15.51
CA LEU A 134 -27.84 7.45 15.11
C LEU A 134 -26.94 6.71 14.13
N ALA A 135 -26.45 7.37 13.09
CA ALA A 135 -25.55 6.76 12.10
C ALA A 135 -24.23 6.29 12.74
N ALA A 136 -23.61 7.13 13.60
CA ALA A 136 -22.39 6.78 14.31
C ALA A 136 -22.60 5.61 15.28
N SER A 137 -23.76 5.55 15.98
CA SER A 137 -24.10 4.45 16.89
C SER A 137 -24.27 3.13 16.14
N ILE A 138 -24.94 3.13 14.99
CA ILE A 138 -25.09 1.92 14.15
C ILE A 138 -23.70 1.42 13.69
N ALA A 139 -22.84 2.33 13.23
CA ALA A 139 -21.47 1.97 12.85
C ALA A 139 -20.65 1.43 14.03
N ALA A 140 -20.83 2.00 15.23
CA ALA A 140 -20.17 1.55 16.46
C ALA A 140 -20.65 0.16 16.89
N VAL A 141 -21.96 -0.11 16.85
CA VAL A 141 -22.52 -1.43 17.13
C VAL A 141 -21.96 -2.49 16.18
N TYR A 142 -21.89 -2.17 14.89
CA TYR A 142 -21.32 -3.11 13.90
C TYR A 142 -19.81 -3.35 14.15
N CYS A 143 -19.04 -2.33 14.57
CA CYS A 143 -17.64 -2.52 14.99
C CYS A 143 -17.53 -3.49 16.18
N ILE A 144 -18.42 -3.38 17.16
CA ILE A 144 -18.47 -4.29 18.32
C ILE A 144 -18.81 -5.72 17.86
N PHE A 145 -19.76 -5.89 16.94
CA PHE A 145 -20.08 -7.22 16.37
C PHE A 145 -18.84 -7.83 15.69
N GLN A 146 -18.12 -7.05 14.88
CA GLN A 146 -16.87 -7.51 14.29
C GLN A 146 -15.82 -7.91 15.33
N PHE A 147 -15.73 -7.17 16.44
CA PHE A 147 -14.80 -7.48 17.52
C PHE A 147 -15.07 -8.86 18.15
N TYR A 148 -16.34 -9.23 18.33
CA TYR A 148 -16.74 -10.53 18.86
C TYR A 148 -16.89 -11.62 17.77
N GLY A 149 -16.41 -11.36 16.55
CA GLY A 149 -16.45 -12.31 15.45
C GLY A 149 -17.84 -12.51 14.83
N LEU A 150 -18.80 -11.67 15.18
CA LEU A 150 -20.16 -11.66 14.62
C LEU A 150 -20.17 -10.78 13.35
N ASP A 151 -19.57 -11.30 12.27
CA ASP A 151 -19.47 -10.60 10.99
C ASP A 151 -20.16 -11.39 9.87
N PHE A 152 -20.38 -10.75 8.73
CA PHE A 152 -20.97 -11.41 7.58
C PHE A 152 -20.02 -12.46 6.99
N SER A 153 -20.56 -13.62 6.60
CA SER A 153 -19.77 -14.76 6.09
C SER A 153 -19.01 -14.48 4.78
N PHE A 154 -19.44 -13.46 4.02
CA PHE A 154 -18.78 -13.05 2.76
C PHE A 154 -17.52 -12.18 2.97
N TRP A 155 -17.23 -11.74 4.20
CA TRP A 155 -15.96 -11.09 4.51
C TRP A 155 -14.87 -12.12 4.75
N ARG A 156 -13.67 -11.90 4.19
CA ARG A 156 -12.50 -12.64 4.64
C ARG A 156 -12.26 -12.29 6.10
N LYS A 157 -12.23 -13.27 6.97
CA LYS A 157 -11.83 -13.10 8.37
C LYS A 157 -10.34 -12.78 8.42
N ILE A 158 -10.01 -11.52 8.42
CA ILE A 158 -8.68 -11.02 8.73
C ILE A 158 -8.67 -10.86 10.24
N GLY A 159 -7.94 -11.70 10.96
CA GLY A 159 -7.84 -11.59 12.41
C GLY A 159 -7.24 -10.26 12.89
N GLY A 160 -7.43 -9.93 14.16
CA GLY A 160 -6.85 -8.77 14.80
C GLY A 160 -7.48 -7.42 14.43
N ARG A 161 -6.72 -6.35 14.64
CA ARG A 161 -7.18 -4.97 14.41
C ARG A 161 -7.70 -4.71 12.99
N GLY A 162 -7.13 -5.38 11.99
CA GLY A 162 -7.50 -5.20 10.58
C GLY A 162 -8.96 -5.56 10.26
N SER A 163 -9.61 -6.38 11.09
CA SER A 163 -11.01 -6.78 10.93
C SER A 163 -12.01 -5.77 11.49
N LEU A 164 -11.58 -4.78 12.27
CA LEU A 164 -12.44 -3.79 12.95
C LEU A 164 -12.69 -2.54 12.10
N PHE A 165 -13.11 -2.72 10.87
CA PHE A 165 -13.34 -1.63 9.91
C PHE A 165 -14.78 -1.10 9.90
N SER A 166 -15.72 -1.79 10.53
CA SER A 166 -17.16 -1.46 10.52
C SER A 166 -17.65 -1.20 9.08
N THR A 167 -18.57 -0.26 8.91
CA THR A 167 -19.00 0.22 7.59
C THR A 167 -17.97 1.15 6.92
N PHE A 168 -16.93 1.58 7.62
CA PHE A 168 -15.95 2.56 7.12
C PHE A 168 -14.84 1.95 6.27
N GLY A 169 -14.64 0.63 6.33
CA GLY A 169 -13.61 -0.08 5.57
C GLY A 169 -12.18 0.08 6.10
N ASN A 170 -11.97 0.89 7.15
CA ASN A 170 -10.68 1.05 7.83
C ASN A 170 -10.88 1.53 9.28
N PRO A 171 -10.19 0.92 10.28
CA PRO A 171 -10.29 1.33 11.68
C PRO A 171 -9.94 2.80 11.94
N ASN A 172 -8.98 3.37 11.21
CA ASN A 172 -8.59 4.78 11.40
C ASN A 172 -9.69 5.74 10.93
N TYR A 173 -10.43 5.39 9.86
CA TYR A 173 -11.51 6.24 9.33
C TYR A 173 -12.68 6.27 10.30
N LEU A 174 -13.05 5.09 10.84
CA LEU A 174 -14.05 4.96 11.88
C LEU A 174 -13.63 5.75 13.14
N ALA A 175 -12.41 5.54 13.62
CA ALA A 175 -11.89 6.19 14.82
C ALA A 175 -11.95 7.72 14.75
N GLY A 176 -11.52 8.30 13.63
CA GLY A 176 -11.60 9.76 13.40
C GLY A 176 -13.04 10.28 13.44
N HIS A 177 -13.99 9.52 12.87
CA HIS A 177 -15.41 9.87 12.89
C HIS A 177 -16.00 9.82 14.32
N LEU A 178 -15.81 8.68 15.01
CA LEU A 178 -16.33 8.49 16.37
C LEU A 178 -15.75 9.52 17.32
N ALA A 179 -14.43 9.75 17.27
CA ALA A 179 -13.76 10.75 18.11
C ALA A 179 -14.31 12.17 17.88
N ALA A 180 -14.68 12.55 16.63
CA ALA A 180 -15.25 13.87 16.33
C ALA A 180 -16.72 13.99 16.77
N VAL A 181 -17.46 12.88 16.83
CA VAL A 181 -18.87 12.86 17.26
C VAL A 181 -18.99 12.88 18.79
N ILE A 182 -18.05 12.30 19.54
CA ILE A 182 -18.08 12.23 21.02
C ILE A 182 -18.20 13.63 21.67
N PRO A 183 -17.43 14.69 21.31
CA PRO A 183 -17.59 16.02 21.88
C PRO A 183 -18.99 16.61 21.67
N LEU A 184 -19.60 16.35 20.50
CA LEU A 184 -20.97 16.81 20.18
C LEU A 184 -22.01 16.09 21.05
N ALA A 185 -21.86 14.78 21.22
CA ALA A 185 -22.73 13.98 22.07
C ALA A 185 -22.61 14.39 23.56
N PHE A 186 -21.37 14.65 24.02
CA PHE A 186 -21.10 15.12 25.37
C PHE A 186 -21.80 16.45 25.68
N ILE A 187 -21.78 17.39 24.74
CA ILE A 187 -22.45 18.71 24.94
C ILE A 187 -23.97 18.54 25.02
N LEU A 188 -24.57 17.67 24.18
CA LEU A 188 -26.01 17.40 24.30
C LEU A 188 -26.33 16.65 25.59
N PHE A 189 -25.48 15.75 26.05
CA PHE A 189 -25.60 15.09 27.36
C PHE A 189 -25.60 16.14 28.49
N CYS A 190 -24.73 17.13 28.44
CA CYS A 190 -24.72 18.21 29.41
C CYS A 190 -26.03 19.05 29.39
N LEU A 191 -26.54 19.39 28.20
CA LEU A 191 -27.72 20.22 28.02
C LEU A 191 -29.04 19.51 28.33
N GLN A 192 -29.06 18.17 28.34
CA GLN A 192 -30.29 17.41 28.49
C GLN A 192 -30.84 17.48 29.93
N LYS A 193 -32.11 17.86 30.06
CA LYS A 193 -32.77 17.97 31.36
C LYS A 193 -33.57 16.71 31.71
N VAL A 194 -34.08 15.99 30.72
CA VAL A 194 -34.88 14.77 30.90
C VAL A 194 -33.95 13.63 31.23
N LYS A 195 -34.06 13.06 32.45
CA LYS A 195 -33.16 11.97 32.96
C LYS A 195 -33.06 10.81 31.98
N PHE A 196 -34.16 10.28 31.45
CA PHE A 196 -34.14 9.17 30.50
C PHE A 196 -33.34 9.46 29.22
N LYS A 197 -33.53 10.67 28.62
CA LYS A 197 -32.74 11.07 27.44
C LYS A 197 -31.27 11.28 27.77
N LYS A 198 -30.97 11.68 29.00
CA LYS A 198 -29.59 11.86 29.47
C LYS A 198 -28.90 10.51 29.60
N ILE A 199 -29.56 9.47 30.13
CA ILE A 199 -29.06 8.10 30.17
C ILE A 199 -28.81 7.57 28.75
N ILE A 200 -29.72 7.82 27.80
CA ILE A 200 -29.52 7.41 26.39
C ILE A 200 -28.25 8.05 25.82
N LEU A 201 -28.01 9.32 26.05
CA LEU A 201 -26.81 10.01 25.55
C LEU A 201 -25.56 9.49 26.23
N GLU A 202 -25.61 9.16 27.53
CA GLU A 202 -24.51 8.53 28.26
C GLU A 202 -24.14 7.16 27.67
N LEU A 203 -25.15 6.34 27.37
CA LEU A 203 -24.96 5.04 26.70
C LEU A 203 -24.42 5.19 25.28
N ILE A 204 -24.87 6.21 24.52
CA ILE A 204 -24.32 6.51 23.19
C ILE A 204 -22.85 6.88 23.32
N ILE A 205 -22.46 7.77 24.25
CA ILE A 205 -21.06 8.14 24.44
C ILE A 205 -20.23 6.90 24.83
N ALA A 206 -20.72 6.06 25.73
CA ALA A 206 -20.07 4.83 26.13
C ALA A 206 -19.87 3.87 24.93
N LEU A 207 -20.90 3.71 24.09
CA LEU A 207 -20.87 2.90 22.88
C LEU A 207 -19.82 3.41 21.87
N LEU A 208 -19.84 4.73 21.58
CA LEU A 208 -18.87 5.35 20.66
C LEU A 208 -17.43 5.24 21.19
N TYR A 209 -17.26 5.43 22.50
CA TYR A 209 -15.95 5.32 23.16
C TYR A 209 -15.42 3.88 23.15
N THR A 210 -16.26 2.90 23.45
CA THR A 210 -15.90 1.48 23.37
C THR A 210 -15.37 1.13 21.98
N SER A 211 -16.13 1.48 20.95
CA SER A 211 -15.72 1.22 19.56
C SER A 211 -14.46 1.99 19.17
N LEU A 212 -14.29 3.21 19.67
CA LEU A 212 -13.06 4.01 19.48
C LEU A 212 -11.84 3.31 20.08
N LEU A 213 -11.95 2.76 21.31
CA LEU A 213 -10.86 2.02 21.96
C LEU A 213 -10.51 0.76 21.15
N MET A 214 -11.52 -0.02 20.73
CA MET A 214 -11.33 -1.24 19.93
C MET A 214 -10.53 -0.98 18.64
N THR A 215 -10.66 0.19 18.01
CA THR A 215 -9.88 0.53 16.81
C THR A 215 -8.38 0.62 17.04
N LEU A 216 -7.91 0.77 18.28
CA LEU A 216 -6.51 0.99 18.67
C LEU A 216 -5.83 2.16 17.91
N CYS A 217 -6.61 3.18 17.52
CA CYS A 217 -6.14 4.32 16.75
C CYS A 217 -5.59 5.42 17.65
N ARG A 218 -4.28 5.39 17.92
CA ARG A 218 -3.57 6.38 18.77
C ARG A 218 -3.83 7.82 18.35
N GLY A 219 -3.79 8.11 17.03
CA GLY A 219 -4.01 9.47 16.50
C GLY A 219 -5.40 10.02 16.83
N ALA A 220 -6.45 9.17 16.86
CA ALA A 220 -7.79 9.58 17.23
C ALA A 220 -7.93 9.80 18.76
N TRP A 221 -7.21 9.04 19.59
CA TRP A 221 -7.19 9.24 21.05
C TRP A 221 -6.51 10.56 21.41
N ILE A 222 -5.34 10.86 20.79
CA ILE A 222 -4.64 12.14 20.96
C ILE A 222 -5.56 13.30 20.51
N ALA A 223 -6.28 13.13 19.40
CA ALA A 223 -7.18 14.14 18.88
C ALA A 223 -8.38 14.39 19.81
N LEU A 224 -8.96 13.34 20.40
CA LEU A 224 -10.03 13.46 21.38
C LEU A 224 -9.52 14.18 22.66
N PHE A 225 -8.32 13.81 23.15
CA PHE A 225 -7.71 14.49 24.30
C PHE A 225 -7.45 15.97 24.00
N GLY A 226 -6.87 16.31 22.85
CA GLY A 226 -6.68 17.70 22.41
C GLY A 226 -8.00 18.48 22.32
N SER A 227 -9.06 17.82 21.87
CA SER A 227 -10.41 18.41 21.87
C SER A 227 -10.91 18.74 23.27
N ILE A 228 -10.75 17.83 24.24
CA ILE A 228 -11.11 18.07 25.64
C ILE A 228 -10.34 19.27 26.20
N VAL A 229 -9.05 19.37 25.92
CA VAL A 229 -8.21 20.50 26.35
C VAL A 229 -8.73 21.82 25.77
N VAL A 230 -9.06 21.84 24.47
CA VAL A 230 -9.61 23.06 23.82
C VAL A 230 -10.99 23.42 24.38
N MET A 231 -11.86 22.44 24.63
CA MET A 231 -13.19 22.67 25.23
C MET A 231 -13.09 23.23 26.66
N LEU A 232 -12.25 22.62 27.50
CA LEU A 232 -12.02 23.09 28.88
C LEU A 232 -11.35 24.47 28.90
N GLY A 233 -10.39 24.72 28.03
CA GLY A 233 -9.74 26.02 27.84
C GLY A 233 -10.76 27.08 27.41
N ALA A 234 -11.66 26.78 26.46
CA ALA A 234 -12.69 27.67 26.01
C ALA A 234 -13.65 28.05 27.17
N ILE A 235 -14.01 27.09 28.04
CA ILE A 235 -14.81 27.34 29.23
C ILE A 235 -14.03 28.21 30.23
N TYR A 236 -12.77 27.82 30.52
CA TYR A 236 -11.96 28.50 31.53
C TYR A 236 -11.68 29.95 31.20
N PHE A 237 -11.27 30.24 29.96
CA PHE A 237 -10.88 31.62 29.57
C PHE A 237 -12.06 32.51 29.24
N PHE A 238 -13.15 31.98 28.66
CA PHE A 238 -14.24 32.78 28.10
C PHE A 238 -15.58 32.64 28.82
N LYS A 239 -15.82 31.54 29.54
CA LYS A 239 -17.09 31.22 30.19
C LYS A 239 -16.92 30.53 31.56
N LYS A 240 -16.01 31.06 32.39
CA LYS A 240 -15.64 30.48 33.69
C LYS A 240 -16.85 30.22 34.60
N SER A 241 -17.91 31.00 34.49
CA SER A 241 -19.15 30.79 35.24
C SER A 241 -19.83 29.46 34.92
N GLU A 242 -19.58 28.86 33.74
CA GLU A 242 -20.20 27.58 33.36
C GLU A 242 -19.58 26.40 34.12
N PHE A 243 -18.44 26.54 34.82
CA PHE A 243 -17.95 25.50 35.71
C PHE A 243 -18.94 25.20 36.87
N THR A 244 -19.76 26.16 37.27
CA THR A 244 -20.82 25.93 38.28
C THR A 244 -21.85 24.90 37.77
N PHE A 245 -22.08 24.84 36.47
CA PHE A 245 -22.95 23.85 35.86
C PHE A 245 -22.43 22.43 36.06
N PHE A 246 -21.11 22.19 35.83
CA PHE A 246 -20.51 20.87 36.05
C PHE A 246 -20.58 20.49 37.51
N ARG A 247 -20.38 21.44 38.43
CA ARG A 247 -20.51 21.21 39.88
C ARG A 247 -21.95 20.83 40.26
N GLN A 248 -22.96 21.47 39.66
CA GLN A 248 -24.38 21.16 39.88
C GLN A 248 -24.78 19.80 39.30
N ASN A 249 -24.12 19.36 38.20
CA ASN A 249 -24.38 18.09 37.51
C ASN A 249 -23.31 17.03 37.81
N LYS A 250 -22.56 17.18 38.92
CA LYS A 250 -21.41 16.35 39.27
C LYS A 250 -21.72 14.85 39.19
N VAL A 251 -22.87 14.42 39.69
CA VAL A 251 -23.27 13.00 39.68
C VAL A 251 -23.25 12.41 38.27
N TRP A 252 -23.81 13.10 37.30
CA TRP A 252 -23.86 12.66 35.90
C TRP A 252 -22.47 12.70 35.23
N VAL A 253 -21.66 13.71 35.54
CA VAL A 253 -20.32 13.80 35.00
C VAL A 253 -19.42 12.70 35.59
N ILE A 254 -19.53 12.44 36.90
CA ILE A 254 -18.81 11.35 37.57
C ILE A 254 -19.27 9.99 37.05
N SER A 255 -20.60 9.78 36.88
CA SER A 255 -21.15 8.54 36.27
C SER A 255 -20.52 8.28 34.91
N LEU A 256 -20.52 9.26 34.02
CA LEU A 256 -19.90 9.13 32.70
C LEU A 256 -18.41 8.80 32.79
N ILE A 257 -17.65 9.52 33.64
CA ILE A 257 -16.21 9.26 33.81
C ILE A 257 -15.97 7.83 34.33
N LEU A 258 -16.76 7.38 35.32
CA LEU A 258 -16.64 6.01 35.83
C LEU A 258 -16.94 4.96 34.78
N ILE A 259 -18.00 5.16 33.96
CA ILE A 259 -18.33 4.26 32.84
C ILE A 259 -17.15 4.17 31.85
N LEU A 260 -16.60 5.33 31.44
CA LEU A 260 -15.48 5.34 30.49
C LEU A 260 -14.22 4.72 31.09
N LEU A 261 -13.97 4.90 32.39
CA LEU A 261 -12.85 4.28 33.10
C LEU A 261 -13.02 2.75 33.14
N VAL A 262 -14.21 2.25 33.52
CA VAL A 262 -14.50 0.83 33.53
C VAL A 262 -14.31 0.20 32.16
N ILE A 263 -14.81 0.84 31.10
CA ILE A 263 -14.59 0.40 29.71
C ILE A 263 -13.10 0.35 29.39
N SER A 264 -12.34 1.36 29.78
CA SER A 264 -10.89 1.41 29.56
C SER A 264 -10.16 0.27 30.28
N ILE A 265 -10.56 -0.08 31.51
CA ILE A 265 -10.01 -1.20 32.28
C ILE A 265 -10.34 -2.53 31.60
N ILE A 266 -11.61 -2.74 31.19
CA ILE A 266 -12.04 -3.96 30.51
C ILE A 266 -11.15 -4.23 29.26
N TYR A 267 -10.92 -3.24 28.43
CA TYR A 267 -10.12 -3.40 27.20
C TYR A 267 -8.60 -3.20 27.40
N SER A 268 -8.14 -3.09 28.65
CA SER A 268 -6.71 -3.05 29.01
C SER A 268 -6.26 -4.31 29.72
N THR A 269 -7.17 -5.18 30.12
CA THR A 269 -6.89 -6.38 30.92
C THR A 269 -7.46 -7.63 30.23
N PRO A 270 -6.81 -8.81 30.40
CA PRO A 270 -7.40 -10.09 29.99
C PRO A 270 -8.67 -10.38 30.79
N ASN A 271 -9.80 -10.58 30.11
CA ASN A 271 -11.09 -10.94 30.72
C ASN A 271 -12.06 -11.46 29.63
N PRO A 272 -13.18 -12.11 30.00
CA PRO A 272 -14.13 -12.67 29.02
C PRO A 272 -14.74 -11.66 28.05
N LEU A 273 -14.80 -10.37 28.39
CA LEU A 273 -15.29 -9.29 27.51
C LEU A 273 -14.20 -8.77 26.58
N ASN A 274 -12.96 -9.22 26.70
CA ASN A 274 -11.82 -8.88 25.86
C ASN A 274 -11.17 -10.14 25.24
N PRO A 275 -11.89 -10.95 24.46
CA PRO A 275 -11.43 -12.26 23.96
C PRO A 275 -10.25 -12.13 22.97
N VAL A 276 -9.98 -10.94 22.45
CA VAL A 276 -8.85 -10.66 21.53
C VAL A 276 -7.63 -10.15 22.32
N GLU A 277 -7.72 -10.08 23.65
CA GLU A 277 -6.68 -9.59 24.55
C GLU A 277 -6.12 -8.21 24.14
N LEU A 278 -7.00 -7.30 23.75
CA LEU A 278 -6.59 -5.93 23.46
C LEU A 278 -5.89 -5.35 24.69
N ASN A 279 -4.76 -4.72 24.48
CA ASN A 279 -4.07 -3.99 25.53
C ASN A 279 -4.01 -2.51 25.17
N VAL A 280 -5.05 -1.78 25.57
CA VAL A 280 -5.18 -0.34 25.31
C VAL A 280 -4.06 0.45 25.99
N THR A 281 -3.64 0.07 27.22
CA THR A 281 -2.57 0.75 27.94
C THR A 281 -1.21 0.56 27.29
N GLN A 282 -0.86 -0.66 26.89
CA GLN A 282 0.36 -0.94 26.13
C GLN A 282 0.34 -0.19 24.78
N ARG A 283 -0.81 -0.18 24.11
CA ARG A 283 -0.97 0.55 22.86
C ARG A 283 -0.83 2.06 23.03
N ALA A 284 -1.29 2.63 24.14
CA ALA A 284 -1.09 4.02 24.51
C ALA A 284 0.38 4.32 24.82
N ALA A 285 1.04 3.47 25.60
CA ALA A 285 2.47 3.61 25.91
C ALA A 285 3.34 3.60 24.64
N SER A 286 2.99 2.78 23.65
CA SER A 286 3.72 2.73 22.36
C SER A 286 3.61 4.00 21.49
N VAL A 287 2.93 5.06 21.93
CA VAL A 287 2.93 6.38 21.26
C VAL A 287 4.36 6.96 21.17
N THR A 288 5.19 6.70 22.18
CA THR A 288 6.57 7.19 22.25
C THR A 288 7.58 6.33 21.48
N GLU A 289 7.19 5.15 20.98
CA GLU A 289 8.06 4.26 20.21
C GLU A 289 8.26 4.79 18.77
N VAL A 290 9.29 5.60 18.59
CA VAL A 290 9.68 6.15 17.27
C VAL A 290 10.17 5.05 16.32
N GLY A 291 10.70 3.93 16.85
CA GLY A 291 11.22 2.80 16.05
C GLY A 291 10.16 1.87 15.46
N SER A 292 8.86 2.05 15.75
CA SER A 292 7.83 1.17 15.19
C SER A 292 7.74 1.27 13.66
N SER A 293 7.61 0.12 12.97
CA SER A 293 7.47 0.04 11.50
C SER A 293 6.42 1.01 10.94
N SER A 294 5.26 1.14 11.60
CA SER A 294 4.22 2.09 11.19
C SER A 294 4.64 3.56 11.26
N MET A 295 5.53 3.92 12.21
CA MET A 295 6.05 5.29 12.31
C MET A 295 7.13 5.55 11.26
N GLN A 296 8.04 4.60 11.06
CA GLN A 296 9.08 4.70 10.02
C GLN A 296 8.47 4.85 8.62
N THR A 297 7.43 4.05 8.31
CA THR A 297 6.67 4.19 7.08
C THR A 297 6.07 5.59 6.91
N ARG A 298 5.46 6.16 7.97
CA ARG A 298 4.93 7.53 7.90
C ARG A 298 6.01 8.58 7.75
N LEU A 299 7.16 8.43 8.41
CA LEU A 299 8.29 9.34 8.25
C LEU A 299 8.76 9.36 6.79
N LEU A 300 8.89 8.18 6.14
CA LEU A 300 9.22 8.10 4.72
C LEU A 300 8.15 8.80 3.86
N ILE A 301 6.86 8.57 4.13
CA ILE A 301 5.75 9.23 3.43
C ILE A 301 5.84 10.76 3.60
N TRP A 302 6.10 11.27 4.80
CA TRP A 302 6.21 12.70 5.06
C TRP A 302 7.42 13.32 4.39
N LEU A 303 8.59 12.67 4.43
CA LEU A 303 9.79 13.10 3.70
C LEU A 303 9.53 13.17 2.19
N SER A 304 8.87 12.15 1.64
CA SER A 304 8.48 12.13 0.22
C SER A 304 7.45 13.21 -0.12
N SER A 305 6.54 13.51 0.83
CA SER A 305 5.58 14.62 0.64
C SER A 305 6.28 15.98 0.62
N VAL A 306 7.26 16.21 1.51
CA VAL A 306 8.07 17.42 1.51
C VAL A 306 8.88 17.54 0.22
N GLU A 307 9.44 16.43 -0.29
CA GLU A 307 10.11 16.39 -1.60
C GLU A 307 9.14 16.76 -2.72
N THR A 308 7.90 16.23 -2.70
CA THR A 308 6.86 16.62 -3.68
C THR A 308 6.55 18.12 -3.64
N ILE A 309 6.42 18.69 -2.41
CA ILE A 309 6.19 20.13 -2.22
C ILE A 309 7.38 20.95 -2.74
N SER A 310 8.61 20.52 -2.47
CA SER A 310 9.83 21.24 -2.91
C SER A 310 9.95 21.37 -4.42
N GLN A 311 9.43 20.38 -5.15
CA GLN A 311 9.41 20.37 -6.63
C GLN A 311 8.36 21.29 -7.24
N SER A 312 7.27 21.65 -6.51
CA SER A 312 6.26 22.61 -6.97
C SER A 312 5.66 23.38 -5.77
N PRO A 313 6.40 24.29 -5.14
CA PRO A 313 6.03 24.81 -3.83
C PRO A 313 4.82 25.73 -3.84
N LEU A 314 4.59 26.54 -4.88
CA LEU A 314 3.53 27.56 -4.88
C LEU A 314 2.14 26.98 -5.19
N LEU A 315 2.03 26.21 -6.27
CA LEU A 315 0.75 25.72 -6.81
C LEU A 315 0.55 24.20 -6.63
N GLY A 316 1.55 23.47 -6.14
CA GLY A 316 1.52 22.02 -6.01
C GLY A 316 1.61 21.30 -7.36
N ARG A 317 1.37 19.99 -7.34
CA ARG A 317 1.43 19.10 -8.52
C ARG A 317 0.08 18.89 -9.21
N GLY A 318 -0.97 19.58 -8.75
CA GLY A 318 -2.34 19.41 -9.19
C GLY A 318 -3.18 18.58 -8.23
N ILE A 319 -4.41 19.04 -8.02
CA ILE A 319 -5.37 18.37 -7.13
C ILE A 319 -5.61 16.91 -7.55
N GLY A 320 -5.64 15.96 -6.58
CA GLY A 320 -5.88 14.54 -6.81
C GLY A 320 -4.69 13.75 -7.34
N THR A 321 -3.51 14.37 -7.49
CA THR A 321 -2.34 13.71 -8.12
C THR A 321 -1.29 13.21 -7.11
N TYR A 322 -1.54 13.32 -5.83
CA TYR A 322 -0.58 12.92 -4.78
C TYR A 322 -0.03 11.51 -5.00
N GLY A 323 -0.91 10.53 -5.19
CA GLY A 323 -0.51 9.12 -5.38
C GLY A 323 0.32 8.85 -6.64
N LEU A 324 0.22 9.72 -7.65
CA LEU A 324 1.01 9.63 -8.87
C LEU A 324 2.45 10.11 -8.67
N TYR A 325 2.63 11.22 -7.95
CA TYR A 325 3.95 11.82 -7.74
C TYR A 325 4.69 11.27 -6.51
N TYR A 326 3.97 10.70 -5.54
CA TYR A 326 4.55 10.15 -4.32
C TYR A 326 5.69 9.18 -4.59
N LEU A 327 5.52 8.24 -5.53
CA LEU A 327 6.51 7.19 -5.80
C LEU A 327 7.81 7.73 -6.39
N SER A 328 7.72 8.70 -7.28
CA SER A 328 8.93 9.36 -7.82
C SER A 328 9.66 10.17 -6.75
N SER A 329 8.92 10.86 -5.87
CA SER A 329 9.49 11.58 -4.73
C SER A 329 10.07 10.63 -3.68
N GLN A 330 9.46 9.44 -3.45
CA GLN A 330 10.00 8.38 -2.61
C GLN A 330 11.36 7.91 -3.14
N GLY A 331 11.46 7.63 -4.45
CA GLY A 331 12.72 7.27 -5.10
C GLY A 331 13.78 8.36 -4.95
N ALA A 332 13.41 9.65 -5.14
CA ALA A 332 14.31 10.77 -4.95
C ALA A 332 14.82 10.93 -3.51
N VAL A 333 13.98 10.68 -2.52
CA VAL A 333 14.37 10.67 -1.11
C VAL A 333 15.32 9.51 -0.82
N LEU A 334 14.98 8.29 -1.25
CA LEU A 334 15.74 7.08 -0.97
C LEU A 334 17.07 7.00 -1.72
N SER A 335 17.25 7.74 -2.83
CA SER A 335 18.54 7.89 -3.50
C SER A 335 19.57 8.66 -2.68
N GLN A 336 19.13 9.43 -1.66
CA GLN A 336 20.02 10.14 -0.76
C GLN A 336 20.53 9.20 0.35
N LYS A 337 21.84 9.06 0.53
CA LYS A 337 22.50 8.14 1.49
C LYS A 337 21.88 8.19 2.90
N LYS A 338 21.60 9.39 3.43
CA LYS A 338 21.04 9.59 4.78
C LYS A 338 19.64 8.99 4.99
N TYR A 339 18.89 8.70 3.92
CA TYR A 339 17.52 8.18 3.97
C TYR A 339 17.41 6.70 3.56
N GLN A 340 18.48 6.05 3.15
CA GLN A 340 18.49 4.63 2.74
C GLN A 340 18.00 3.69 3.84
N LYS A 341 18.18 4.06 5.11
CA LYS A 341 17.62 3.32 6.25
C LYS A 341 16.11 3.13 6.20
N TYR A 342 15.39 3.90 5.39
CA TYR A 342 13.95 3.78 5.18
C TYR A 342 13.57 2.82 4.05
N ILE A 343 14.53 2.25 3.31
CA ILE A 343 14.26 1.30 2.22
C ILE A 343 13.34 0.14 2.65
N PRO A 344 13.50 -0.50 3.82
CA PRO A 344 12.61 -1.58 4.26
C PRO A 344 11.15 -1.15 4.46
N TYR A 345 10.89 0.16 4.58
CA TYR A 345 9.55 0.73 4.80
C TYR A 345 8.93 1.30 3.53
N THR A 346 9.55 1.07 2.39
CA THR A 346 9.08 1.49 1.06
C THR A 346 7.73 0.86 0.75
N ASN A 347 6.77 1.69 0.34
CA ASN A 347 5.44 1.22 -0.04
C ASN A 347 4.76 2.20 -1.01
N LYS A 348 3.65 1.77 -1.61
CA LYS A 348 2.74 2.69 -2.31
C LYS A 348 1.86 3.42 -1.29
N SER A 349 1.79 4.73 -1.37
CA SER A 349 0.81 5.52 -0.63
C SER A 349 0.05 6.49 -1.56
N ILE A 350 -1.27 6.44 -1.51
CA ILE A 350 -2.16 7.36 -2.24
C ILE A 350 -2.52 8.59 -1.40
N ASN A 351 -2.11 8.62 -0.13
CA ASN A 351 -2.36 9.73 0.80
C ASN A 351 -1.13 9.97 1.68
N ALA A 352 -0.89 11.23 2.04
CA ALA A 352 0.27 11.61 2.85
C ALA A 352 0.20 11.15 4.33
N HIS A 353 -0.91 10.56 4.79
CA HIS A 353 -1.18 10.33 6.23
C HIS A 353 -0.99 11.59 7.10
N ASN A 354 -1.09 12.75 6.49
CA ASN A 354 -1.11 14.08 7.06
C ASN A 354 -1.76 15.00 6.02
N ASP A 355 -2.99 15.48 6.30
CA ASP A 355 -3.76 16.28 5.32
C ASP A 355 -3.07 17.61 4.99
N TYR A 356 -2.30 18.17 5.91
CA TYR A 356 -1.60 19.43 5.65
C TYR A 356 -0.48 19.24 4.61
N LEU A 357 0.29 18.17 4.73
CA LEU A 357 1.30 17.81 3.73
C LEU A 357 0.65 17.41 2.40
N HIS A 358 -0.48 16.71 2.45
CA HIS A 358 -1.22 16.32 1.27
C HIS A 358 -1.71 17.54 0.48
N ILE A 359 -2.41 18.48 1.16
CA ILE A 359 -2.87 19.74 0.58
C ILE A 359 -1.68 20.54 0.02
N GLY A 360 -0.57 20.63 0.77
CA GLY A 360 0.66 21.30 0.31
C GLY A 360 1.25 20.66 -0.94
N ALA A 361 1.25 19.34 -1.06
CA ALA A 361 1.77 18.64 -2.23
C ALA A 361 0.89 18.83 -3.49
N GLU A 362 -0.44 18.86 -3.33
CA GLU A 362 -1.39 18.94 -4.43
C GLU A 362 -1.68 20.37 -4.90
N ILE A 363 -1.91 21.29 -3.97
CA ILE A 363 -2.32 22.67 -4.28
C ILE A 363 -1.34 23.74 -3.76
N GLY A 364 -0.15 23.29 -3.32
CA GLY A 364 0.96 24.14 -2.93
C GLY A 364 0.76 24.88 -1.60
N ILE A 365 1.78 25.68 -1.24
CA ILE A 365 1.77 26.45 0.01
C ILE A 365 0.66 27.52 0.01
N ILE A 366 0.31 28.07 -1.17
CA ILE A 366 -0.77 29.07 -1.29
C ILE A 366 -2.12 28.42 -0.92
N GLY A 367 -2.39 27.20 -1.42
CA GLY A 367 -3.60 26.45 -1.07
C GLY A 367 -3.63 26.02 0.40
N LEU A 368 -2.49 25.57 0.94
CA LEU A 368 -2.36 25.26 2.36
C LEU A 368 -2.61 26.49 3.24
N ALA A 369 -2.05 27.65 2.90
CA ALA A 369 -2.28 28.91 3.62
C ALA A 369 -3.77 29.32 3.58
N ALA A 370 -4.45 29.16 2.44
CA ALA A 370 -5.88 29.40 2.31
C ALA A 370 -6.71 28.45 3.20
N PHE A 371 -6.34 27.16 3.26
CA PHE A 371 -6.97 26.19 4.15
C PHE A 371 -6.76 26.54 5.63
N LEU A 372 -5.55 26.88 6.03
CA LEU A 372 -5.26 27.34 7.39
C LEU A 372 -6.02 28.63 7.74
N TRP A 373 -6.25 29.50 6.76
CA TRP A 373 -7.08 30.68 6.96
C TRP A 373 -8.55 30.33 7.22
N ILE A 374 -9.10 29.28 6.59
CA ILE A 374 -10.45 28.77 6.93
C ILE A 374 -10.49 28.35 8.40
N ILE A 375 -9.49 27.60 8.86
CA ILE A 375 -9.38 27.16 10.27
C ILE A 375 -9.29 28.37 11.22
N PHE A 376 -8.42 29.31 10.93
CA PHE A 376 -8.30 30.53 11.72
C PHE A 376 -9.62 31.31 11.78
N ALA A 377 -10.28 31.50 10.63
CA ALA A 377 -11.56 32.21 10.55
C ALA A 377 -12.65 31.47 11.35
N PHE A 378 -12.66 30.15 11.35
CA PHE A 378 -13.57 29.34 12.15
C PHE A 378 -13.37 29.60 13.65
N TYR A 379 -12.14 29.47 14.17
CA TYR A 379 -11.90 29.70 15.60
C TYR A 379 -12.16 31.15 16.00
N LYS A 380 -11.76 32.12 15.19
CA LYS A 380 -12.06 33.55 15.42
C LYS A 380 -13.57 33.79 15.49
N ASN A 381 -14.34 33.21 14.58
CA ASN A 381 -15.79 33.33 14.55
C ASN A 381 -16.46 32.67 15.77
N THR A 382 -16.06 31.46 16.11
CA THR A 382 -16.60 30.69 17.24
C THR A 382 -16.25 31.32 18.58
N LEU A 383 -15.02 31.79 18.79
CA LEU A 383 -14.61 32.51 20.00
C LEU A 383 -15.36 33.82 20.16
N ASN A 384 -15.48 34.61 19.09
CA ASN A 384 -16.29 35.83 19.13
C ASN A 384 -17.77 35.52 19.44
N GLY A 385 -18.31 34.46 18.84
CA GLY A 385 -19.66 33.97 19.14
C GLY A 385 -19.82 33.50 20.57
N LEU A 386 -18.81 32.82 21.12
CA LEU A 386 -18.77 32.35 22.50
C LEU A 386 -18.76 33.50 23.49
N VAL A 387 -17.93 34.52 23.26
CA VAL A 387 -17.88 35.74 24.13
C VAL A 387 -19.24 36.39 24.21
N ARG A 388 -19.93 36.55 23.07
CA ARG A 388 -21.25 37.23 22.98
C ARG A 388 -22.41 36.37 23.49
N ALA A 389 -22.26 35.05 23.49
CA ALA A 389 -23.32 34.13 23.88
C ALA A 389 -23.71 34.30 25.37
N LYS A 390 -25.00 34.55 25.62
CA LYS A 390 -25.61 34.65 26.97
C LYS A 390 -26.39 33.36 27.32
N ASN A 391 -26.95 32.68 26.30
CA ASN A 391 -27.72 31.45 26.49
C ASN A 391 -26.78 30.27 26.62
N ARG A 392 -26.94 29.47 27.68
CA ARG A 392 -26.14 28.27 27.97
C ARG A 392 -26.14 27.26 26.83
N GLU A 393 -27.29 27.00 26.22
CA GLU A 393 -27.41 26.08 25.11
C GLU A 393 -26.47 26.46 23.94
N ARG A 394 -26.49 27.75 23.61
CA ARG A 394 -25.63 28.32 22.56
C ARG A 394 -24.13 28.22 22.93
N ILE A 395 -23.78 28.53 24.18
CA ILE A 395 -22.41 28.43 24.70
C ILE A 395 -21.90 27.00 24.50
N PHE A 396 -22.65 26.02 24.96
CA PHE A 396 -22.24 24.60 24.89
C PHE A 396 -22.20 24.06 23.46
N LEU A 397 -23.15 24.45 22.59
CA LEU A 397 -23.10 24.06 21.17
C LEU A 397 -21.86 24.61 20.48
N ILE A 398 -21.47 25.86 20.70
CA ILE A 398 -20.23 26.43 20.14
C ILE A 398 -19.01 25.65 20.62
N ILE A 399 -18.94 25.33 21.92
CA ILE A 399 -17.84 24.57 22.52
C ILE A 399 -17.77 23.17 21.91
N GLY A 400 -18.91 22.48 21.74
CA GLY A 400 -18.96 21.16 21.11
C GLY A 400 -18.50 21.17 19.65
N PHE A 401 -18.88 22.20 18.87
CA PHE A 401 -18.42 22.36 17.50
C PHE A 401 -16.92 22.66 17.45
N MET A 402 -16.37 23.47 18.34
CA MET A 402 -14.93 23.65 18.49
C MET A 402 -14.24 22.31 18.79
N GLY A 403 -14.80 21.51 19.70
CA GLY A 403 -14.29 20.19 20.05
C GLY A 403 -14.28 19.23 18.85
N GLY A 404 -15.41 19.10 18.14
CA GLY A 404 -15.51 18.20 16.97
C GLY A 404 -14.56 18.58 15.84
N VAL A 405 -14.41 19.87 15.54
CA VAL A 405 -13.44 20.39 14.55
C VAL A 405 -12.00 20.12 15.01
N THR A 406 -11.69 20.38 16.30
CA THR A 406 -10.34 20.10 16.85
C THR A 406 -9.96 18.65 16.69
N VAL A 407 -10.88 17.70 16.93
CA VAL A 407 -10.59 16.27 16.70
C VAL A 407 -10.15 16.04 15.26
N LEU A 408 -10.91 16.51 14.29
CA LEU A 408 -10.58 16.29 12.87
C LEU A 408 -9.26 16.93 12.48
N LEU A 409 -8.96 18.13 12.97
CA LEU A 409 -7.72 18.86 12.70
C LEU A 409 -6.49 18.18 13.32
N VAL A 410 -6.59 17.74 14.58
CA VAL A 410 -5.47 17.03 15.24
C VAL A 410 -5.29 15.64 14.63
N HIS A 411 -6.39 14.94 14.31
CA HIS A 411 -6.32 13.64 13.64
C HIS A 411 -5.69 13.73 12.24
N SER A 412 -5.87 14.85 11.54
CA SER A 412 -5.25 15.16 10.23
C SER A 412 -3.73 15.25 10.26
N LEU A 413 -3.10 15.42 11.43
CA LEU A 413 -1.64 15.34 11.57
C LEU A 413 -1.11 13.90 11.38
N PHE A 414 -1.95 12.89 11.62
CA PHE A 414 -1.54 11.47 11.62
C PHE A 414 -2.39 10.62 10.68
N SER A 415 -3.35 11.21 9.96
CA SER A 415 -4.30 10.56 9.07
C SER A 415 -4.73 11.54 7.96
N PHE A 416 -5.78 11.18 7.19
CA PHE A 416 -6.30 12.00 6.09
C PHE A 416 -7.85 12.07 6.12
N PRO A 417 -8.46 12.55 7.22
CA PRO A 417 -9.91 12.59 7.37
C PRO A 417 -10.62 13.46 6.33
N PHE A 418 -9.96 14.45 5.70
CA PHE A 418 -10.58 15.29 4.67
C PHE A 418 -10.68 14.60 3.30
N HIS A 419 -9.93 13.53 3.06
CA HIS A 419 -10.06 12.66 1.88
C HIS A 419 -11.03 11.48 2.09
N ILE A 420 -11.65 11.40 3.28
CA ILE A 420 -12.68 10.43 3.62
C ILE A 420 -14.03 11.14 3.70
N ILE A 421 -14.92 10.92 2.72
CA ILE A 421 -16.10 11.76 2.48
C ILE A 421 -16.96 11.98 3.72
N GLN A 422 -17.21 10.95 4.54
CA GLN A 422 -18.03 11.08 5.74
C GLN A 422 -17.37 11.96 6.82
N ASN A 423 -16.05 11.95 6.93
CA ASN A 423 -15.30 12.76 7.90
C ASN A 423 -15.12 14.21 7.39
N GLY A 424 -14.83 14.39 6.11
CA GLY A 424 -14.78 15.70 5.48
C GLY A 424 -16.15 16.39 5.51
N MET A 425 -17.24 15.66 5.21
CA MET A 425 -18.60 16.16 5.34
C MET A 425 -18.92 16.61 6.76
N LEU A 426 -18.53 15.83 7.77
CA LEU A 426 -18.73 16.21 9.18
C LEU A 426 -18.01 17.51 9.52
N PHE A 427 -16.76 17.70 9.06
CA PHE A 427 -16.01 18.94 9.24
C PHE A 427 -16.74 20.15 8.63
N TRP A 428 -17.08 20.07 7.33
CA TRP A 428 -17.70 21.19 6.62
C TRP A 428 -19.13 21.48 7.10
N LEU A 429 -19.85 20.45 7.52
CA LEU A 429 -21.16 20.58 8.17
C LEU A 429 -21.05 21.36 9.49
N ILE A 430 -20.08 21.00 10.36
CA ILE A 430 -19.85 21.69 11.63
C ILE A 430 -19.45 23.15 11.38
N LEU A 431 -18.59 23.42 10.39
CA LEU A 431 -18.26 24.79 9.98
C LEU A 431 -19.52 25.59 9.63
N GLY A 432 -20.40 25.02 8.80
CA GLY A 432 -21.64 25.65 8.39
C GLY A 432 -22.61 25.90 9.56
N ILE A 433 -22.86 24.88 10.40
CA ILE A 433 -23.76 25.02 11.56
C ILE A 433 -23.18 26.02 12.58
N SER A 434 -21.84 26.02 12.77
CA SER A 434 -21.21 26.97 13.69
C SER A 434 -21.45 28.43 13.29
N VAL A 435 -21.43 28.73 11.99
CA VAL A 435 -21.78 30.09 11.48
C VAL A 435 -23.20 30.45 11.83
N VAL A 436 -24.13 29.50 11.71
CA VAL A 436 -25.54 29.72 12.07
C VAL A 436 -25.70 29.97 13.57
N VAL A 437 -25.05 29.17 14.41
CA VAL A 437 -25.15 29.22 15.86
C VAL A 437 -24.43 30.44 16.44
N THR A 438 -23.32 30.89 15.87
CA THR A 438 -22.56 32.05 16.35
C THR A 438 -23.25 33.38 16.05
N ARG A 439 -24.15 33.43 15.08
CA ARG A 439 -25.04 34.59 14.88
C ARG A 439 -26.09 34.65 15.98
N GLU A 440 -26.45 35.84 16.39
CA GLU A 440 -27.63 36.01 17.18
C GLU A 440 -28.84 35.59 16.33
N LEU A 441 -29.34 34.37 16.57
CA LEU A 441 -30.70 34.04 16.23
C LEU A 441 -31.51 34.93 17.17
N GLU A 442 -31.81 36.17 16.73
CA GLU A 442 -32.88 36.94 17.31
C GLU A 442 -34.07 35.99 17.43
N GLU A 443 -34.62 35.90 18.61
CA GLU A 443 -35.86 35.15 18.84
C GLU A 443 -36.84 35.54 17.73
N ILE A 444 -36.99 34.67 16.73
CA ILE A 444 -38.02 34.76 15.71
C ILE A 444 -39.33 34.30 16.37
N GLY A 445 -39.73 35.09 17.30
CA GLY A 445 -41.03 35.14 17.95
C GLY A 445 -41.58 36.54 17.89
N GLY A 446 -41.80 37.04 16.69
CA GLY A 446 -42.47 38.34 16.50
C GLY A 446 -42.09 38.98 15.16
N ASP A 447 -43.11 39.38 14.44
CA ASP A 447 -43.08 40.05 13.13
C ASP A 447 -42.29 41.41 13.11
N LYS A 448 -41.55 41.72 14.18
CA LYS A 448 -40.73 42.96 14.35
C LYS A 448 -39.26 42.79 13.99
N GLY A 449 -38.73 41.59 13.86
CA GLY A 449 -37.28 41.30 13.60
C GLY A 449 -36.86 41.57 12.15
N ARG A 450 -37.78 41.72 11.21
CA ARG A 450 -37.43 41.97 9.79
C ARG A 450 -37.03 43.41 9.48
N LYS A 451 -37.40 44.36 10.35
CA LYS A 451 -37.14 45.80 10.11
C LYS A 451 -35.86 46.36 10.76
N SER A 452 -35.25 45.70 11.72
CA SER A 452 -34.06 46.19 12.42
C SER A 452 -32.73 45.89 11.72
N LEU A 453 -32.69 45.01 10.71
CA LEU A 453 -31.49 44.72 9.95
C LEU A 453 -31.06 45.77 8.93
N ASP A 454 -31.94 46.73 8.63
CA ASP A 454 -31.67 47.81 7.66
C ASP A 454 -30.97 49.04 8.29
N ASN A 455 -30.90 49.17 9.61
CA ASN A 455 -30.46 50.41 10.27
C ASN A 455 -29.10 50.37 10.99
N SER A 456 -28.33 49.26 10.95
CA SER A 456 -26.94 49.34 11.42
C SER A 456 -26.03 49.81 10.28
N GLY A 457 -25.64 51.07 10.35
CA GLY A 457 -24.89 51.83 9.36
C GLY A 457 -23.60 51.13 8.86
N GLY A 458 -23.74 50.32 7.84
CA GLY A 458 -22.65 49.86 7.00
C GLY A 458 -22.60 50.69 5.72
N LYS A 459 -21.56 51.48 5.56
CA LYS A 459 -21.24 52.23 4.35
C LYS A 459 -21.65 51.50 3.09
N LYS A 460 -22.48 52.10 2.25
CA LYS A 460 -22.82 51.64 0.90
C LYS A 460 -21.55 51.40 0.10
N PHE A 461 -21.07 50.15 0.05
CA PHE A 461 -20.01 49.77 -0.84
C PHE A 461 -20.57 49.68 -2.27
N SER A 462 -20.06 50.53 -3.09
CA SER A 462 -20.19 50.76 -4.53
C SER A 462 -21.07 49.81 -5.35
N SER A 463 -22.06 50.42 -5.99
CA SER A 463 -23.15 49.91 -6.82
C SER A 463 -22.78 49.12 -8.09
N LYS A 464 -21.50 48.98 -8.48
CA LYS A 464 -21.11 48.33 -9.75
C LYS A 464 -21.19 46.79 -9.74
N LYS A 465 -20.80 46.13 -8.65
CA LYS A 465 -20.87 44.65 -8.55
C LYS A 465 -22.31 44.08 -8.47
N HIS A 466 -23.25 44.84 -7.91
CA HIS A 466 -24.64 44.43 -7.91
C HIS A 466 -25.33 44.55 -9.30
N LYS A 467 -24.77 45.30 -10.23
CA LYS A 467 -25.39 45.50 -11.57
C LYS A 467 -25.29 44.21 -12.41
N ILE A 468 -24.15 43.51 -12.42
CA ILE A 468 -23.98 42.31 -13.21
C ILE A 468 -24.89 41.18 -12.68
N PHE A 469 -24.92 40.96 -11.37
CA PHE A 469 -25.76 39.93 -10.76
C PHE A 469 -27.27 40.23 -10.92
N ARG A 470 -27.65 41.51 -10.97
CA ARG A 470 -28.99 41.98 -11.21
C ARG A 470 -29.44 41.77 -12.65
N ILE A 471 -28.56 41.96 -13.64
CA ILE A 471 -28.80 41.69 -15.08
C ILE A 471 -29.12 40.21 -15.28
N PHE A 472 -28.34 39.29 -14.66
CA PHE A 472 -28.59 37.85 -14.71
C PHE A 472 -29.92 37.42 -14.08
N LYS A 473 -30.38 38.13 -13.02
CA LYS A 473 -31.66 37.82 -12.36
C LYS A 473 -32.89 38.42 -13.06
N GLU A 474 -32.74 39.55 -13.71
CA GLU A 474 -33.82 40.25 -14.40
C GLU A 474 -34.09 39.70 -15.81
N ASN A 475 -33.08 39.10 -16.47
CA ASN A 475 -33.28 38.44 -17.78
C ASN A 475 -33.82 37.01 -17.60
N ILE A 476 -35.11 36.83 -17.85
CA ILE A 476 -35.80 35.54 -17.72
C ILE A 476 -35.19 34.48 -18.64
N PHE A 477 -34.86 34.85 -19.87
CA PHE A 477 -34.27 33.94 -20.83
C PHE A 477 -32.92 33.40 -20.36
N LEU A 478 -31.99 34.31 -19.97
CA LEU A 478 -30.66 33.91 -19.48
C LEU A 478 -30.75 33.07 -18.21
N ARG A 479 -31.67 33.39 -17.31
CA ARG A 479 -31.93 32.60 -16.10
C ARG A 479 -32.36 31.16 -16.47
N ARG A 480 -33.28 31.00 -17.44
CA ARG A 480 -33.73 29.66 -17.88
C ARG A 480 -32.62 28.86 -18.54
N VAL A 481 -31.79 29.51 -19.36
CA VAL A 481 -30.60 28.89 -19.94
C VAL A 481 -29.65 28.37 -18.84
N ILE A 482 -29.36 29.17 -17.82
CA ILE A 482 -28.52 28.77 -16.70
C ILE A 482 -29.15 27.60 -15.91
N GLN A 483 -30.47 27.64 -15.65
CA GLN A 483 -31.19 26.57 -14.97
C GLN A 483 -31.09 25.23 -15.75
N ILE A 484 -31.32 25.28 -17.07
CA ILE A 484 -31.17 24.12 -17.94
C ILE A 484 -29.71 23.63 -17.90
N GLY A 485 -28.73 24.54 -17.99
CA GLY A 485 -27.31 24.20 -17.87
C GLY A 485 -27.00 23.48 -16.54
N ILE A 486 -27.52 23.95 -15.40
CA ILE A 486 -27.34 23.28 -14.11
C ILE A 486 -27.94 21.86 -14.14
N VAL A 487 -29.15 21.70 -14.68
CA VAL A 487 -29.79 20.39 -14.79
C VAL A 487 -28.95 19.43 -15.64
N VAL A 488 -28.48 19.89 -16.81
CA VAL A 488 -27.63 19.10 -17.71
C VAL A 488 -26.33 18.69 -17.00
N ILE A 489 -25.65 19.62 -16.33
CA ILE A 489 -24.42 19.34 -15.60
C ILE A 489 -24.66 18.29 -14.50
N VAL A 490 -25.73 18.45 -13.72
CA VAL A 490 -26.06 17.49 -12.63
C VAL A 490 -26.38 16.12 -13.18
N ILE A 491 -27.21 16.03 -14.25
CA ILE A 491 -27.54 14.73 -14.86
C ILE A 491 -26.26 14.08 -15.44
N SER A 492 -25.46 14.83 -16.18
CA SER A 492 -24.19 14.33 -16.75
C SER A 492 -23.25 13.82 -15.66
N PHE A 493 -23.12 14.57 -14.56
CA PHE A 493 -22.33 14.15 -13.40
C PHE A 493 -22.84 12.83 -12.79
N VAL A 494 -24.15 12.71 -12.60
CA VAL A 494 -24.79 11.50 -12.06
C VAL A 494 -24.54 10.31 -12.99
N VAL A 495 -24.71 10.46 -14.30
CA VAL A 495 -24.46 9.40 -15.29
C VAL A 495 -23.00 8.97 -15.26
N VAL A 496 -22.06 9.92 -15.26
CA VAL A 496 -20.62 9.63 -15.16
C VAL A 496 -20.30 8.85 -13.88
N LYS A 497 -20.81 9.29 -12.72
CA LYS A 497 -20.55 8.60 -11.44
C LYS A 497 -21.16 7.20 -11.37
N ILE A 498 -22.34 6.99 -11.95
CA ILE A 498 -22.95 5.65 -12.05
C ILE A 498 -22.11 4.74 -12.96
N ASN A 499 -21.65 5.24 -14.12
CA ASN A 499 -20.81 4.45 -15.00
C ASN A 499 -19.46 4.10 -14.36
N TRP A 500 -18.82 5.04 -13.66
CA TRP A 500 -17.58 4.76 -12.93
C TRP A 500 -17.77 3.75 -11.79
N TYR A 501 -18.93 3.79 -11.13
CA TYR A 501 -19.27 2.80 -10.12
C TYR A 501 -19.51 1.41 -10.72
N ARG A 502 -20.17 1.32 -11.89
CA ARG A 502 -20.32 0.07 -12.64
C ARG A 502 -18.96 -0.49 -13.06
N ALA A 503 -18.08 0.38 -13.57
CA ALA A 503 -16.69 0.00 -13.90
C ALA A 503 -15.98 -0.65 -12.70
N ASP A 504 -16.12 -0.09 -11.51
CA ASP A 504 -15.50 -0.63 -10.30
C ASP A 504 -16.05 -2.02 -9.91
N ILE A 505 -17.35 -2.26 -10.10
CA ILE A 505 -17.98 -3.57 -9.88
C ILE A 505 -17.41 -4.61 -10.84
N TYR A 506 -17.32 -4.27 -12.14
CA TYR A 506 -16.73 -5.16 -13.14
C TYR A 506 -15.25 -5.40 -12.89
N LEU A 507 -14.49 -4.36 -12.47
CA LEU A 507 -13.11 -4.50 -12.04
C LEU A 507 -12.98 -5.54 -10.91
N LYS A 508 -13.81 -5.43 -9.87
CA LYS A 508 -13.80 -6.39 -8.75
C LYS A 508 -14.09 -7.81 -9.17
N LYS A 509 -15.06 -8.00 -10.08
CA LYS A 509 -15.36 -9.32 -10.65
C LYS A 509 -14.16 -9.88 -11.43
N GLY A 510 -13.52 -9.06 -12.27
CA GLY A 510 -12.33 -9.45 -13.00
C GLY A 510 -11.18 -9.85 -12.07
N GLU A 511 -10.89 -9.04 -11.03
CA GLU A 511 -9.89 -9.36 -10.01
C GLU A 511 -10.20 -10.70 -9.29
N MET A 512 -11.47 -11.00 -9.00
CA MET A 512 -11.86 -12.29 -8.40
C MET A 512 -11.65 -13.46 -9.36
N LEU A 513 -11.97 -13.30 -10.64
CA LEU A 513 -11.76 -14.34 -11.66
C LEU A 513 -10.26 -14.58 -11.90
N MET A 514 -9.42 -13.55 -11.83
CA MET A 514 -7.97 -13.70 -11.86
C MET A 514 -7.46 -14.52 -10.67
N GLN A 515 -7.98 -14.28 -9.46
CA GLN A 515 -7.63 -15.07 -8.27
C GLN A 515 -8.07 -16.54 -8.37
N MET A 516 -9.05 -16.83 -9.25
CA MET A 516 -9.51 -18.19 -9.59
C MET A 516 -8.80 -18.73 -10.85
N GLU A 517 -7.77 -18.04 -11.35
CA GLU A 517 -7.02 -18.36 -12.57
C GLU A 517 -7.87 -18.48 -13.83
N ASN A 518 -9.10 -17.96 -13.79
CA ASN A 518 -10.02 -17.96 -14.95
C ASN A 518 -9.78 -16.72 -15.81
N TYR A 519 -8.62 -16.66 -16.44
CA TYR A 519 -8.14 -15.49 -17.18
C TYR A 519 -9.00 -15.11 -18.38
N LEU A 520 -9.60 -16.08 -19.08
CA LEU A 520 -10.47 -15.81 -20.23
C LEU A 520 -11.73 -15.01 -19.84
N ARG A 521 -12.42 -15.46 -18.78
CA ARG A 521 -13.57 -14.72 -18.25
C ARG A 521 -13.15 -13.41 -17.55
N ALA A 522 -11.96 -13.38 -16.95
CA ALA A 522 -11.43 -12.17 -16.33
C ALA A 522 -11.27 -11.05 -17.37
N VAL A 523 -10.74 -11.35 -18.57
CA VAL A 523 -10.65 -10.36 -19.67
C VAL A 523 -12.03 -9.77 -20.01
N GLU A 524 -13.08 -10.60 -20.14
CA GLU A 524 -14.42 -10.12 -20.48
C GLU A 524 -14.96 -9.11 -19.46
N GLU A 525 -14.80 -9.39 -18.15
CA GLU A 525 -15.27 -8.50 -17.09
C GLU A 525 -14.39 -7.24 -16.97
N LEU A 526 -13.08 -7.37 -17.16
CA LEU A 526 -12.14 -6.24 -17.12
C LEU A 526 -12.33 -5.31 -18.35
N GLU A 527 -12.65 -5.85 -19.52
CA GLU A 527 -12.98 -5.06 -20.70
C GLU A 527 -14.27 -4.26 -20.49
N LYS A 528 -15.32 -4.85 -19.88
CA LYS A 528 -16.53 -4.10 -19.49
C LYS A 528 -16.18 -2.97 -18.50
N SER A 529 -15.27 -3.24 -17.54
CA SER A 529 -14.79 -2.20 -16.64
C SER A 529 -14.15 -1.03 -17.39
N ARG A 530 -13.28 -1.33 -18.37
CA ARG A 530 -12.66 -0.34 -19.25
C ARG A 530 -13.67 0.45 -20.08
N GLU A 531 -14.70 -0.20 -20.64
CA GLU A 531 -15.76 0.45 -21.42
C GLU A 531 -16.52 1.49 -20.60
N PHE A 532 -16.89 1.16 -19.35
CA PHE A 532 -17.59 2.09 -18.46
C PHE A 532 -16.69 3.22 -17.94
N ASN A 533 -15.37 3.02 -17.84
CA ASN A 533 -14.41 4.03 -17.39
C ASN A 533 -13.02 3.84 -18.00
N SER A 534 -12.85 4.34 -19.22
CA SER A 534 -11.57 4.27 -19.97
C SER A 534 -10.48 5.23 -19.46
N TYR A 535 -10.81 6.14 -18.54
CA TYR A 535 -9.86 7.13 -18.01
C TYR A 535 -9.14 6.64 -16.74
N ASN A 536 -9.65 5.63 -16.06
CA ASN A 536 -9.08 5.09 -14.83
C ASN A 536 -7.99 4.06 -15.15
N GLY A 537 -6.71 4.42 -14.90
CA GLY A 537 -5.58 3.51 -15.09
C GLY A 537 -5.66 2.23 -14.27
N ARG A 538 -6.36 2.27 -13.13
CA ARG A 538 -6.59 1.09 -12.29
C ARG A 538 -7.32 -0.04 -13.04
N ASN A 539 -8.18 0.28 -14.02
CA ASN A 539 -8.91 -0.71 -14.80
C ASN A 539 -8.01 -1.47 -15.78
N TYR A 540 -6.86 -0.87 -16.14
CA TYR A 540 -5.94 -1.44 -17.12
C TYR A 540 -4.85 -2.33 -16.48
N LEU A 541 -4.49 -2.12 -15.23
CA LEU A 541 -3.44 -2.93 -14.59
C LEU A 541 -3.82 -4.42 -14.53
N PRO A 542 -4.97 -4.83 -13.96
CA PRO A 542 -5.37 -6.24 -13.94
C PRO A 542 -5.59 -6.80 -15.36
N LEU A 543 -6.04 -5.96 -16.28
CA LEU A 543 -6.20 -6.36 -17.69
C LEU A 543 -4.84 -6.71 -18.32
N GLY A 544 -3.80 -5.88 -18.09
CA GLY A 544 -2.44 -6.17 -18.55
C GLY A 544 -1.87 -7.44 -17.92
N VAL A 545 -2.06 -7.64 -16.61
CA VAL A 545 -1.67 -8.88 -15.93
C VAL A 545 -2.38 -10.10 -16.50
N THR A 546 -3.67 -9.96 -16.79
CA THR A 546 -4.45 -11.06 -17.40
C THR A 546 -3.97 -11.39 -18.79
N TYR A 547 -3.66 -10.38 -19.61
CA TYR A 547 -3.05 -10.59 -20.93
C TYR A 547 -1.66 -11.25 -20.85
N ASN A 548 -0.82 -10.86 -19.88
CA ASN A 548 0.47 -11.54 -19.65
C ASN A 548 0.27 -13.03 -19.38
N ASN A 549 -0.69 -13.40 -18.50
CA ASN A 549 -0.97 -14.80 -18.18
C ASN A 549 -1.57 -15.60 -19.38
N LEU A 550 -2.20 -14.91 -20.32
CA LEU A 550 -2.70 -15.52 -21.56
C LEU A 550 -1.67 -15.54 -22.69
N GLY A 551 -0.43 -15.06 -22.46
CA GLY A 551 0.60 -14.96 -23.49
C GLY A 551 0.38 -13.84 -24.54
N ARG A 552 -0.58 -12.95 -24.30
CA ARG A 552 -0.96 -11.81 -25.17
C ARG A 552 -0.13 -10.57 -24.80
N TYR A 553 1.18 -10.65 -25.00
CA TYR A 553 2.14 -9.67 -24.46
C TYR A 553 2.04 -8.28 -25.07
N ASP A 554 1.72 -8.15 -26.37
CA ASP A 554 1.54 -6.84 -27.02
C ASP A 554 0.35 -6.08 -26.44
N GLU A 555 -0.76 -6.77 -26.18
CA GLU A 555 -1.96 -6.20 -25.57
C GLU A 555 -1.69 -5.86 -24.08
N ALA A 556 -0.91 -6.68 -23.40
CA ALA A 556 -0.45 -6.39 -22.03
C ALA A 556 0.35 -5.09 -21.98
N VAL A 557 1.31 -4.87 -22.90
CA VAL A 557 2.08 -3.63 -22.98
C VAL A 557 1.16 -2.42 -23.19
N ILE A 558 0.17 -2.53 -24.08
CA ILE A 558 -0.80 -1.45 -24.32
C ILE A 558 -1.59 -1.14 -23.04
N ALA A 559 -2.06 -2.17 -22.34
CA ALA A 559 -2.81 -2.02 -21.10
C ALA A 559 -1.94 -1.39 -20.00
N PHE A 560 -0.72 -1.87 -19.77
CA PHE A 560 0.18 -1.30 -18.78
C PHE A 560 0.56 0.16 -19.09
N LYS A 561 0.76 0.52 -20.36
CA LYS A 561 0.99 1.92 -20.76
C LYS A 561 -0.20 2.84 -20.49
N LYS A 562 -1.42 2.31 -20.52
CA LYS A 562 -2.62 3.04 -20.10
C LYS A 562 -2.69 3.16 -18.58
N ALA A 563 -2.33 2.11 -17.83
CA ALA A 563 -2.24 2.14 -16.37
C ALA A 563 -1.19 3.16 -15.88
N GLU A 564 -0.01 3.21 -16.52
CA GLU A 564 1.10 4.12 -16.16
C GLU A 564 0.68 5.60 -16.06
N LYS A 565 -0.37 6.00 -16.79
CA LYS A 565 -0.81 7.40 -16.86
C LYS A 565 -1.31 7.94 -15.51
N ASN A 566 -1.97 7.11 -14.69
CA ASN A 566 -2.53 7.55 -13.42
C ASN A 566 -2.67 6.45 -12.35
N TRP A 567 -2.12 5.25 -12.61
CA TRP A 567 -2.15 4.17 -11.62
C TRP A 567 -0.84 3.39 -11.61
N ILE A 568 0.13 3.88 -10.84
CA ILE A 568 1.43 3.25 -10.67
C ILE A 568 1.40 2.40 -9.40
N THR A 569 1.86 1.14 -9.50
CA THR A 569 2.03 0.19 -8.39
C THR A 569 3.38 -0.50 -8.50
N GLN A 570 3.76 -1.24 -7.48
CA GLN A 570 5.01 -2.02 -7.50
C GLN A 570 5.01 -3.11 -8.59
N GLU A 571 3.82 -3.63 -8.92
CA GLU A 571 3.66 -4.68 -9.93
C GLU A 571 3.74 -4.10 -11.36
N LEU A 572 3.27 -2.87 -11.57
CA LEU A 572 3.10 -2.29 -12.92
C LEU A 572 4.38 -2.38 -13.76
N TYR A 573 5.50 -1.87 -13.23
CA TYR A 573 6.74 -1.85 -14.00
C TYR A 573 7.43 -3.21 -14.07
N ASN A 574 7.17 -4.09 -13.09
CA ASN A 574 7.64 -5.47 -13.14
C ASN A 574 6.92 -6.23 -14.26
N ASP A 575 5.60 -6.17 -14.29
CA ASP A 575 4.76 -6.86 -15.29
C ASP A 575 4.92 -6.27 -16.69
N LEU A 576 5.08 -4.95 -16.81
CA LEU A 576 5.39 -4.28 -18.08
C LEU A 576 6.78 -4.68 -18.60
N GLY A 577 7.79 -4.75 -17.70
CA GLY A 577 9.12 -5.22 -18.03
C GLY A 577 9.10 -6.67 -18.50
N TYR A 578 8.33 -7.53 -17.83
CA TYR A 578 8.12 -8.91 -18.21
C TYR A 578 7.47 -9.03 -19.60
N ALA A 579 6.43 -8.24 -19.89
CA ALA A 579 5.80 -8.21 -21.20
C ALA A 579 6.79 -7.79 -22.29
N TYR A 580 7.59 -6.74 -22.07
CA TYR A 580 8.65 -6.33 -23.01
C TYR A 580 9.72 -7.41 -23.21
N LEU A 581 10.09 -8.13 -22.15
CA LEU A 581 11.02 -9.23 -22.22
C LEU A 581 10.50 -10.35 -23.12
N LYS A 582 9.21 -10.69 -22.98
CA LYS A 582 8.55 -11.74 -23.78
C LYS A 582 8.40 -11.39 -25.26
N ILE A 583 8.26 -10.13 -25.63
CA ILE A 583 8.26 -9.67 -27.03
C ILE A 583 9.69 -9.37 -27.56
N GLY A 584 10.75 -9.67 -26.77
CA GLY A 584 12.13 -9.50 -27.18
C GLY A 584 12.69 -8.09 -27.08
N ASN A 585 11.95 -7.12 -26.51
CA ASN A 585 12.41 -5.73 -26.34
C ASN A 585 13.17 -5.56 -25.03
N LEU A 586 14.45 -6.02 -25.02
CA LEU A 586 15.31 -6.05 -23.83
C LEU A 586 15.59 -4.64 -23.28
N GLU A 587 15.67 -3.61 -24.14
CA GLU A 587 15.94 -2.24 -23.72
C GLU A 587 14.78 -1.70 -22.85
N LYS A 588 13.54 -1.74 -23.35
CA LYS A 588 12.35 -1.29 -22.63
C LYS A 588 12.06 -2.15 -21.40
N ALA A 589 12.36 -3.45 -21.45
CA ALA A 589 12.29 -4.31 -20.28
C ALA A 589 13.23 -3.81 -19.17
N GLY A 590 14.50 -3.57 -19.49
CA GLY A 590 15.48 -3.04 -18.54
C GLY A 590 15.11 -1.67 -17.98
N GLU A 591 14.58 -0.75 -18.80
CA GLU A 591 14.09 0.56 -18.34
C GLU A 591 12.92 0.40 -17.34
N SER A 592 11.99 -0.52 -17.63
CA SER A 592 10.86 -0.78 -16.76
C SER A 592 11.29 -1.32 -15.39
N PHE A 593 12.19 -2.30 -15.35
CA PHE A 593 12.72 -2.82 -14.09
C PHE A 593 13.54 -1.79 -13.31
N LYS A 594 14.34 -0.94 -13.98
CA LYS A 594 15.04 0.17 -13.34
C LYS A 594 14.08 1.19 -12.70
N LYS A 595 12.97 1.51 -13.37
CA LYS A 595 11.91 2.36 -12.80
C LYS A 595 11.30 1.72 -11.57
N ASN A 596 11.07 0.40 -11.59
CA ASN A 596 10.54 -0.31 -10.43
C ASN A 596 11.51 -0.24 -9.24
N ILE A 597 12.79 -0.55 -9.45
CA ILE A 597 13.84 -0.46 -8.42
C ILE A 597 13.96 0.96 -7.85
N TYR A 598 13.90 1.98 -8.71
CA TYR A 598 13.96 3.37 -8.26
C TYR A 598 12.80 3.73 -7.32
N MET A 599 11.58 3.29 -7.63
CA MET A 599 10.38 3.59 -6.85
C MET A 599 10.21 2.65 -5.64
N PHE A 600 10.61 1.39 -5.78
CA PHE A 600 10.44 0.31 -4.81
C PHE A 600 11.75 -0.48 -4.64
N PRO A 601 12.77 0.13 -4.04
CA PRO A 601 14.09 -0.51 -3.94
C PRO A 601 14.14 -1.73 -3.01
N ASN A 602 13.06 -2.05 -2.31
CA ASN A 602 12.92 -3.23 -1.44
C ASN A 602 12.32 -4.46 -2.15
N ILE A 603 12.06 -4.41 -3.45
CA ILE A 603 11.45 -5.51 -4.21
C ILE A 603 12.54 -6.30 -4.93
N ALA A 604 12.92 -7.42 -4.35
CA ALA A 604 13.97 -8.30 -4.87
C ALA A 604 13.74 -8.78 -6.31
N GLU A 605 12.49 -9.12 -6.65
CA GLU A 605 12.11 -9.63 -7.98
C GLU A 605 12.48 -8.64 -9.11
N ALA A 606 12.38 -7.33 -8.88
CA ALA A 606 12.74 -6.33 -9.89
C ALA A 606 14.24 -6.34 -10.20
N TYR A 607 15.07 -6.60 -9.19
CA TYR A 607 16.52 -6.77 -9.40
C TYR A 607 16.83 -8.03 -10.19
N LEU A 608 16.17 -9.15 -9.87
CA LEU A 608 16.35 -10.41 -10.60
C LEU A 608 15.98 -10.26 -12.07
N ASN A 609 14.83 -9.65 -12.32
CA ASN A 609 14.36 -9.45 -13.68
C ASN A 609 15.28 -8.50 -14.47
N LEU A 610 15.80 -7.44 -13.85
CA LEU A 610 16.77 -6.55 -14.48
C LEU A 610 18.10 -7.26 -14.75
N ALA A 611 18.58 -8.06 -13.80
CA ALA A 611 19.79 -8.84 -13.97
C ALA A 611 19.65 -9.85 -15.11
N ASN A 612 18.50 -10.53 -15.21
CA ASN A 612 18.20 -11.43 -16.33
C ASN A 612 18.18 -10.71 -17.69
N VAL A 613 17.67 -9.46 -17.75
CA VAL A 613 17.76 -8.64 -18.97
C VAL A 613 19.21 -8.43 -19.40
N TYR A 614 20.13 -8.16 -18.44
CA TYR A 614 21.55 -7.98 -18.78
C TYR A 614 22.20 -9.27 -19.24
N VAL A 615 21.81 -10.44 -18.68
CA VAL A 615 22.25 -11.76 -19.19
C VAL A 615 21.83 -11.92 -20.65
N LEU A 616 20.54 -11.70 -20.96
CA LEU A 616 20.02 -11.80 -22.33
C LEU A 616 20.69 -10.82 -23.32
N GLN A 617 21.03 -9.63 -22.84
CA GLN A 617 21.78 -8.67 -23.66
C GLN A 617 23.24 -9.08 -23.85
N ALA A 618 23.84 -9.74 -22.88
CA ALA A 618 25.20 -10.30 -23.00
C ALA A 618 25.23 -11.47 -23.99
N GLU A 619 24.25 -12.37 -23.93
CA GLU A 619 24.12 -13.47 -24.89
C GLU A 619 24.02 -12.95 -26.34
N LYS A 620 23.24 -11.89 -26.56
CA LYS A 620 23.17 -11.26 -27.87
C LYS A 620 24.49 -10.66 -28.32
N ASP A 621 25.24 -10.00 -27.39
CA ASP A 621 26.57 -9.47 -27.72
C ASP A 621 27.58 -10.57 -28.01
N LEU A 622 27.45 -11.75 -27.34
CA LEU A 622 28.26 -12.93 -27.66
C LEU A 622 27.95 -13.54 -29.04
N GLU A 623 26.66 -13.55 -29.44
CA GLU A 623 26.26 -13.96 -30.78
C GLU A 623 26.79 -13.01 -31.87
N GLU A 624 27.02 -11.74 -31.52
CA GLU A 624 27.61 -10.70 -32.37
C GLU A 624 29.14 -10.59 -32.21
N GLU A 625 29.81 -11.56 -31.52
CA GLU A 625 31.24 -11.60 -31.24
C GLU A 625 31.79 -10.39 -30.48
N LYS A 626 30.94 -9.70 -29.71
CA LYS A 626 31.26 -8.50 -28.90
C LYS A 626 31.60 -8.88 -27.44
N VAL A 627 32.64 -9.69 -27.24
CA VAL A 627 32.97 -10.34 -25.96
C VAL A 627 33.16 -9.34 -24.81
N GLU A 628 33.86 -8.22 -25.01
CA GLU A 628 34.03 -7.20 -23.95
C GLU A 628 32.72 -6.57 -23.47
N LYS A 629 31.79 -6.31 -24.40
CA LYS A 629 30.49 -5.77 -24.05
C LYS A 629 29.62 -6.79 -23.32
N ALA A 630 29.72 -8.03 -23.71
CA ALA A 630 29.06 -9.14 -23.05
C ALA A 630 29.53 -9.27 -21.59
N GLU A 631 30.84 -9.25 -21.34
CA GLU A 631 31.40 -9.29 -19.98
C GLU A 631 30.93 -8.11 -19.14
N GLU A 632 30.97 -6.87 -19.67
CA GLU A 632 30.46 -5.69 -18.95
C GLU A 632 29.00 -5.87 -18.52
N LYS A 633 28.17 -6.48 -19.35
CA LYS A 633 26.77 -6.75 -19.05
C LYS A 633 26.55 -7.86 -18.03
N LEU A 634 27.37 -8.92 -18.10
CA LEU A 634 27.37 -9.98 -17.09
C LEU A 634 27.79 -9.44 -15.71
N ASP A 635 28.80 -8.59 -15.66
CA ASP A 635 29.23 -7.94 -14.43
C ASP A 635 28.11 -7.06 -13.84
N LYS A 636 27.42 -6.28 -14.70
CA LYS A 636 26.24 -5.51 -14.27
C LYS A 636 25.14 -6.43 -13.76
N SER A 637 24.85 -7.51 -14.46
CA SER A 637 23.86 -8.50 -14.03
C SER A 637 24.20 -9.05 -12.65
N PHE A 638 25.44 -9.47 -12.46
CA PHE A 638 25.91 -10.01 -11.19
C PHE A 638 25.74 -9.01 -10.03
N MET A 639 26.13 -7.76 -10.22
CA MET A 639 25.98 -6.74 -9.19
C MET A 639 24.53 -6.49 -8.83
N ILE A 640 23.64 -6.54 -9.80
CA ILE A 640 22.21 -6.33 -9.59
C ILE A 640 21.59 -7.53 -8.86
N TYR A 641 21.97 -8.77 -9.21
CA TYR A 641 21.59 -9.95 -8.43
C TYR A 641 21.99 -9.82 -6.96
N LYS A 642 23.24 -9.42 -6.72
CA LYS A 642 23.75 -9.23 -5.35
C LYS A 642 22.93 -8.19 -4.57
N GLN A 643 22.52 -7.10 -5.20
CA GLN A 643 21.61 -6.13 -4.59
C GLN A 643 20.24 -6.73 -4.28
N GLY A 644 19.69 -7.54 -5.17
CA GLY A 644 18.40 -8.23 -4.95
C GLY A 644 18.44 -9.20 -3.76
N MET A 645 19.55 -9.92 -3.58
CA MET A 645 19.73 -10.86 -2.47
C MET A 645 19.70 -10.21 -1.08
N ILE A 646 19.95 -8.91 -0.97
CA ILE A 646 19.81 -8.16 0.30
C ILE A 646 18.37 -8.20 0.80
N PHE A 647 17.40 -8.20 -0.12
CA PHE A 647 15.96 -8.12 0.18
C PHE A 647 15.29 -9.49 0.25
N ASP A 648 15.84 -10.50 -0.44
CA ASP A 648 15.36 -11.87 -0.33
C ASP A 648 16.55 -12.85 -0.34
N LYS A 649 16.85 -13.43 0.82
CA LYS A 649 17.93 -14.40 1.02
C LYS A 649 17.71 -15.75 0.33
N LYS A 650 16.51 -16.02 -0.22
CA LYS A 650 16.21 -17.26 -0.96
C LYS A 650 16.64 -17.20 -2.43
N ILE A 651 17.07 -16.03 -2.88
CA ILE A 651 17.52 -15.84 -4.26
C ILE A 651 18.91 -16.43 -4.43
N SER A 652 19.08 -17.25 -5.46
CA SER A 652 20.37 -17.77 -5.92
C SER A 652 20.71 -17.21 -7.30
N PHE A 653 22.00 -17.22 -7.65
CA PHE A 653 22.43 -16.90 -9.01
C PHE A 653 21.92 -17.95 -9.99
N PRO A 654 21.36 -17.55 -11.14
CA PRO A 654 20.89 -18.52 -12.13
C PRO A 654 22.06 -19.20 -12.84
N ASP A 655 21.91 -20.48 -13.12
CA ASP A 655 22.90 -21.31 -13.88
C ASP A 655 23.27 -20.68 -15.23
N ARG A 656 22.31 -19.96 -15.85
CA ARG A 656 22.51 -19.27 -17.12
C ARG A 656 23.58 -18.17 -17.03
N LEU A 657 23.56 -17.35 -15.98
CA LEU A 657 24.58 -16.33 -15.73
C LEU A 657 25.98 -16.96 -15.64
N ILE A 658 26.07 -18.11 -14.96
CA ILE A 658 27.31 -18.87 -14.78
C ILE A 658 27.82 -19.38 -16.13
N LYS A 659 26.94 -19.98 -16.94
CA LYS A 659 27.28 -20.49 -18.29
C LYS A 659 27.78 -19.38 -19.22
N ASP A 660 27.13 -18.21 -19.19
CA ASP A 660 27.52 -17.11 -20.06
C ASP A 660 28.88 -16.49 -19.67
N TYR A 661 29.18 -16.46 -18.36
CA TYR A 661 30.55 -16.13 -17.91
C TYR A 661 31.61 -17.14 -18.40
N GLN A 662 31.27 -18.42 -18.38
CA GLN A 662 32.16 -19.48 -18.92
C GLN A 662 32.39 -19.25 -20.43
N ARG A 663 31.35 -18.96 -21.18
CA ARG A 663 31.42 -18.70 -22.63
C ARG A 663 32.29 -17.44 -22.91
N VAL A 664 32.07 -16.32 -22.18
CA VAL A 664 32.93 -15.13 -22.30
C VAL A 664 34.39 -15.45 -22.03
N ALA A 665 34.66 -16.26 -21.00
CA ALA A 665 36.03 -16.63 -20.66
C ALA A 665 36.71 -17.45 -21.75
N VAL A 666 35.98 -18.40 -22.35
CA VAL A 666 36.48 -19.22 -23.47
C VAL A 666 36.73 -18.33 -24.71
N GLU A 667 35.79 -17.44 -25.07
CA GLU A 667 35.92 -16.58 -26.26
C GLU A 667 37.05 -15.54 -26.11
N LYS A 668 37.26 -14.98 -24.89
CA LYS A 668 38.41 -14.11 -24.60
C LYS A 668 39.75 -14.82 -24.81
N VAL A 669 39.85 -16.09 -24.35
CA VAL A 669 41.07 -16.87 -24.53
C VAL A 669 41.31 -17.18 -26.00
N ALA A 670 40.26 -17.37 -26.79
CA ALA A 670 40.39 -17.57 -28.23
C ALA A 670 40.90 -16.31 -28.97
N LEU A 671 40.48 -15.11 -28.49
CA LEU A 671 40.93 -13.83 -29.04
C LEU A 671 42.37 -13.42 -28.63
N ASP A 672 42.81 -13.79 -27.41
CA ASP A 672 44.13 -13.47 -26.87
C ASP A 672 45.20 -14.54 -27.24
N SER A 673 44.95 -15.39 -28.23
CA SER A 673 45.73 -16.61 -28.50
C SER A 673 47.17 -16.44 -28.93
N GLU A 674 47.74 -15.22 -28.97
CA GLU A 674 49.17 -15.00 -29.21
C GLU A 674 50.08 -15.02 -27.95
N GLU A 675 49.54 -14.95 -26.73
CA GLU A 675 50.33 -14.81 -25.48
C GLU A 675 50.04 -15.79 -24.34
N ILE A 676 49.09 -16.75 -24.47
CA ILE A 676 48.69 -17.58 -23.34
C ILE A 676 49.24 -19.01 -23.41
N ASN A 677 50.22 -19.32 -22.56
CA ASN A 677 50.59 -20.68 -22.24
C ASN A 677 49.40 -21.45 -21.66
N SER A 678 49.11 -22.52 -22.29
CA SER A 678 48.16 -23.62 -22.22
C SER A 678 47.18 -23.83 -21.07
N SER A 679 46.90 -22.92 -20.14
CA SER A 679 45.94 -23.22 -19.09
C SER A 679 45.33 -21.96 -18.41
N GLY A 680 44.04 -21.81 -18.47
CA GLY A 680 43.33 -20.71 -17.76
C GLY A 680 42.08 -21.26 -17.05
N LEU A 681 41.84 -20.93 -15.80
CA LEU A 681 40.80 -21.45 -14.91
C LEU A 681 40.08 -20.33 -14.17
N LEU A 682 38.78 -20.33 -14.01
CA LEU A 682 38.01 -19.26 -13.35
C LEU A 682 37.36 -19.72 -12.04
N VAL A 683 37.66 -19.05 -10.92
CA VAL A 683 37.17 -19.38 -9.58
C VAL A 683 36.61 -18.14 -8.86
N ARG A 684 35.54 -18.27 -8.10
CA ARG A 684 34.89 -17.17 -7.40
C ARG A 684 34.83 -17.33 -5.88
N GLU A 685 35.12 -16.25 -5.13
CA GLU A 685 35.27 -16.25 -3.67
C GLU A 685 34.71 -15.01 -2.95
N GLU A 686 34.21 -15.13 -1.71
CA GLU A 686 33.86 -14.04 -0.77
C GLU A 686 34.49 -14.26 0.62
N ARG A 687 34.82 -13.21 1.43
CA ARG A 687 35.62 -13.28 2.68
C ARG A 687 34.93 -12.82 3.96
N SER A 688 35.44 -13.32 5.13
CA SER A 688 35.08 -12.90 6.48
C SER A 688 35.79 -11.59 6.93
N ALA A 689 35.25 -10.94 7.99
CA ALA A 689 35.80 -9.73 8.57
C ALA A 689 37.23 -9.88 9.14
N ASN A 690 37.71 -11.12 9.31
CA ASN A 690 39.04 -11.42 9.86
C ASN A 690 40.11 -11.70 8.81
N GLY A 691 39.81 -11.57 7.52
CA GLY A 691 40.78 -11.75 6.47
C GLY A 691 41.00 -13.20 6.00
N GLU A 692 40.22 -14.17 6.46
CA GLU A 692 40.25 -15.57 6.01
C GLU A 692 39.40 -15.80 4.78
N ILE A 693 39.83 -16.71 3.91
CA ILE A 693 39.22 -17.03 2.62
C ILE A 693 38.42 -18.34 2.74
N VAL A 694 37.13 -18.37 2.35
CA VAL A 694 36.25 -19.55 2.40
C VAL A 694 35.67 -19.88 1.02
N MET A 695 35.66 -21.13 0.61
CA MET A 695 35.13 -21.63 -0.68
C MET A 695 33.66 -22.04 -0.57
N GLY A 696 32.76 -21.52 -1.41
CA GLY A 696 31.31 -21.83 -1.44
C GLY A 696 30.94 -22.82 -2.57
N ASN A 697 29.97 -23.68 -2.36
CA ASN A 697 29.48 -24.63 -3.37
C ASN A 697 28.27 -24.02 -4.13
N PRO A 698 28.32 -23.85 -5.46
CA PRO A 698 27.25 -23.23 -6.23
C PRO A 698 25.94 -24.00 -6.26
N TYR A 699 25.95 -25.31 -6.00
CA TYR A 699 24.76 -26.18 -6.04
C TYR A 699 24.10 -26.48 -4.70
N ASN A 700 24.70 -26.04 -3.58
CA ASN A 700 24.10 -26.12 -2.23
C ASN A 700 23.84 -24.77 -1.63
N SER A 701 23.61 -23.76 -2.45
CA SER A 701 23.46 -22.41 -1.97
C SER A 701 22.08 -22.16 -1.34
N ARG A 702 21.92 -22.60 -0.11
CA ARG A 702 21.36 -21.72 0.90
C ARG A 702 22.52 -20.84 1.34
N TYR A 703 22.73 -19.71 0.68
CA TYR A 703 23.65 -18.70 1.16
C TYR A 703 23.06 -18.15 2.46
N PHE A 704 23.56 -18.64 3.60
CA PHE A 704 23.42 -17.93 4.85
C PHE A 704 24.47 -16.81 4.80
N TYR A 705 24.00 -15.59 4.68
CA TYR A 705 24.79 -14.43 5.06
C TYR A 705 24.95 -14.51 6.58
N ASP A 706 26.11 -14.96 7.02
CA ASP A 706 26.59 -14.70 8.37
C ASP A 706 27.32 -13.36 8.33
N PRO A 707 26.88 -12.34 9.07
CA PRO A 707 27.57 -11.05 9.14
C PRO A 707 29.00 -11.16 9.67
N GLN A 708 29.38 -12.30 10.23
CA GLN A 708 30.71 -12.58 10.80
C GLN A 708 31.60 -13.39 9.85
N ASP A 709 31.06 -13.93 8.76
CA ASP A 709 31.82 -14.76 7.81
C ASP A 709 31.48 -14.39 6.37
N SER A 710 32.26 -13.54 5.75
CA SER A 710 32.02 -12.93 4.45
C SER A 710 33.04 -13.35 3.38
N SER A 711 33.09 -14.62 3.02
CA SER A 711 33.96 -15.07 1.94
C SER A 711 33.37 -16.21 1.10
N ILE A 712 33.43 -16.12 -0.23
CA ILE A 712 32.94 -17.16 -1.15
C ILE A 712 33.95 -17.40 -2.26
N LEU A 713 34.30 -18.65 -2.48
CA LEU A 713 34.91 -19.13 -3.71
C LEU A 713 33.92 -20.01 -4.48
N ASP A 714 33.57 -19.62 -5.71
CA ASP A 714 32.73 -20.38 -6.60
C ASP A 714 33.46 -21.08 -7.69
N ILE A 715 33.24 -22.38 -7.84
CA ILE A 715 33.59 -23.14 -9.05
C ILE A 715 32.40 -23.05 -10.00
N LEU A 716 32.60 -22.34 -11.09
CA LEU A 716 31.56 -22.16 -12.12
C LEU A 716 31.48 -23.40 -12.99
N SER A 717 30.87 -24.46 -12.53
CA SER A 717 30.59 -25.75 -13.16
C SER A 717 31.33 -26.96 -12.60
N PRO A 718 30.92 -27.52 -11.46
CA PRO A 718 31.36 -28.83 -11.01
C PRO A 718 30.86 -30.00 -11.91
N TRP A 719 30.04 -29.71 -12.89
CA TRP A 719 29.33 -30.63 -13.78
C TRP A 719 29.74 -30.52 -15.25
N ALA A 720 30.89 -29.91 -15.54
CA ALA A 720 31.38 -29.90 -16.91
C ALA A 720 31.63 -31.33 -17.41
N PRO A 721 31.25 -31.67 -18.65
CA PRO A 721 31.67 -32.91 -19.25
C PRO A 721 33.20 -33.08 -19.25
N PRO A 722 33.73 -34.30 -19.15
CA PRO A 722 35.17 -34.51 -19.20
C PRO A 722 35.82 -33.91 -20.45
N GLY A 723 36.90 -33.14 -20.27
CA GLY A 723 37.63 -32.50 -21.35
C GLY A 723 37.06 -31.14 -21.78
N GLU A 724 35.96 -30.65 -21.20
CA GLU A 724 35.49 -29.27 -21.44
C GLU A 724 36.27 -28.28 -20.59
N PRO A 725 36.46 -27.03 -21.10
CA PRO A 725 37.17 -25.99 -20.35
C PRO A 725 36.48 -25.67 -19.02
N LEU A 726 37.25 -25.48 -17.96
CA LEU A 726 36.79 -25.09 -16.63
C LEU A 726 37.23 -23.68 -16.30
N TYR A 727 36.29 -22.91 -15.81
CA TYR A 727 36.51 -21.50 -15.48
C TYR A 727 36.32 -21.27 -13.98
N PHE A 728 37.30 -20.65 -13.31
CA PHE A 728 37.32 -20.37 -11.88
C PHE A 728 37.42 -18.86 -11.64
N LYS A 729 36.63 -18.29 -10.73
CA LYS A 729 36.63 -16.88 -10.38
C LYS A 729 36.61 -16.70 -8.86
N SER A 730 37.49 -15.87 -8.33
CA SER A 730 37.64 -15.58 -6.91
C SER A 730 37.45 -14.09 -6.62
N PHE A 731 36.86 -13.76 -5.48
CA PHE A 731 36.66 -12.41 -4.98
C PHE A 731 37.36 -12.24 -3.64
N PHE A 732 38.18 -11.21 -3.53
CA PHE A 732 38.94 -10.89 -2.34
C PHE A 732 38.49 -9.57 -1.74
N TYR A 733 38.16 -9.58 -0.45
CA TYR A 733 37.82 -8.40 0.34
C TYR A 733 38.95 -8.13 1.36
N GLY A 734 39.48 -6.94 1.43
CA GLY A 734 40.55 -6.57 2.38
C GLY A 734 40.66 -5.06 2.51
N GLU A 735 41.33 -4.58 3.56
CA GLU A 735 41.61 -3.17 3.74
C GLU A 735 42.46 -2.61 2.60
N ASP A 736 42.23 -1.35 2.21
CA ASP A 736 42.82 -0.73 1.00
C ASP A 736 44.35 -0.80 0.90
N ASN A 737 45.05 -0.97 2.03
CA ASN A 737 46.51 -1.08 2.05
C ASN A 737 47.04 -2.47 1.64
N ILE A 738 46.19 -3.53 1.74
CA ILE A 738 46.60 -4.91 1.41
C ILE A 738 46.43 -5.20 -0.08
N LYS A 739 45.61 -4.43 -0.81
CA LYS A 739 45.20 -4.71 -2.21
C LYS A 739 46.28 -4.53 -3.26
N LYS A 740 47.40 -3.81 -2.99
CA LYS A 740 48.31 -3.37 -4.03
C LYS A 740 49.28 -4.42 -4.54
N ASN A 741 49.66 -5.40 -3.74
CA ASN A 741 50.69 -6.40 -4.06
C ASN A 741 50.21 -7.86 -4.00
N LEU A 742 48.91 -8.12 -4.01
CA LEU A 742 48.41 -9.48 -3.94
C LEU A 742 48.55 -10.21 -5.28
N SER A 743 48.99 -11.45 -5.22
CA SER A 743 48.95 -12.45 -6.30
C SER A 743 48.15 -13.67 -5.84
N ALA A 744 47.45 -14.31 -6.75
CA ALA A 744 46.66 -15.52 -6.45
C ALA A 744 47.08 -16.68 -7.38
N PHE A 745 47.27 -17.85 -6.79
CA PHE A 745 47.65 -19.06 -7.49
C PHE A 745 46.65 -20.17 -7.19
N LEU A 746 46.22 -20.86 -8.23
CA LEU A 746 45.28 -21.97 -8.14
C LEU A 746 46.01 -23.27 -8.48
N GLU A 747 45.97 -24.22 -7.57
CA GLU A 747 46.49 -25.57 -7.75
C GLU A 747 45.30 -26.52 -7.87
N VAL A 748 45.35 -27.40 -8.91
CA VAL A 748 44.34 -28.46 -9.10
C VAL A 748 45.03 -29.79 -8.90
N GLU A 749 44.54 -30.59 -7.98
CA GLU A 749 45.04 -31.91 -7.61
C GLU A 749 43.99 -32.98 -7.95
N ASP A 750 44.46 -34.19 -8.31
CA ASP A 750 43.58 -35.36 -8.48
C ASP A 750 43.15 -35.93 -7.11
N GLY A 751 42.30 -36.97 -7.12
CA GLY A 751 41.83 -37.63 -5.91
C GLY A 751 42.94 -38.34 -5.11
N GLU A 752 44.12 -38.51 -5.68
CA GLU A 752 45.30 -39.10 -5.04
C GLU A 752 46.28 -38.03 -4.52
N GLY A 753 45.98 -36.73 -4.76
CA GLY A 753 46.81 -35.59 -4.30
C GLY A 753 47.95 -35.21 -5.26
N ASN A 754 47.94 -35.71 -6.51
CA ASN A 754 48.92 -35.31 -7.51
C ASN A 754 48.52 -33.96 -8.14
N SER A 755 49.40 -32.99 -8.21
CA SER A 755 49.16 -31.72 -8.89
C SER A 755 49.04 -31.92 -10.40
N ILE A 756 47.88 -31.56 -10.93
CA ILE A 756 47.55 -31.65 -12.36
C ILE A 756 47.83 -30.32 -13.06
N ALA A 757 47.51 -29.22 -12.40
CA ALA A 757 47.68 -27.86 -12.93
C ALA A 757 48.00 -26.88 -11.81
N SER A 758 48.90 -25.91 -12.09
CA SER A 758 49.16 -24.77 -11.23
C SER A 758 49.06 -23.50 -12.09
N LEU A 759 48.16 -22.63 -11.71
CA LEU A 759 47.78 -21.51 -12.52
C LEU A 759 47.90 -20.21 -11.74
N GLU A 760 48.57 -19.20 -12.31
CA GLU A 760 48.51 -17.84 -11.79
C GLU A 760 47.20 -17.17 -12.19
N MET A 761 46.45 -16.68 -11.23
CA MET A 761 45.17 -16.03 -11.49
C MET A 761 45.38 -14.58 -11.91
N LYS A 762 44.74 -14.16 -12.99
CA LYS A 762 44.78 -12.79 -13.48
C LYS A 762 43.85 -11.91 -12.63
N LYS A 763 44.38 -10.75 -12.18
CA LYS A 763 43.67 -9.73 -11.44
C LYS A 763 42.85 -8.85 -12.39
N ASN A 764 41.57 -8.67 -12.13
CA ASN A 764 40.70 -7.78 -12.93
C ASN A 764 40.58 -6.44 -12.21
N GLU A 765 41.09 -5.35 -12.82
CA GLU A 765 41.22 -4.03 -12.16
C GLU A 765 39.95 -3.20 -12.15
N LYS A 766 38.80 -3.70 -12.65
CA LYS A 766 37.56 -2.93 -12.64
C LYS A 766 36.93 -2.96 -11.25
N ASP A 767 37.18 -1.90 -10.49
CA ASP A 767 36.62 -1.66 -9.16
C ASP A 767 35.11 -1.47 -9.20
N LEU A 768 34.39 -2.34 -8.47
CA LEU A 768 32.96 -2.24 -8.25
C LEU A 768 32.72 -1.78 -6.79
N PHE A 769 32.21 -0.57 -6.63
CA PHE A 769 32.13 0.14 -5.36
C PHE A 769 30.94 -0.22 -4.49
N PHE A 770 31.18 -0.63 -3.22
CA PHE A 770 30.28 -0.40 -2.08
C PHE A 770 31.11 -0.23 -0.80
N LYS A 771 30.87 0.84 -0.02
CA LYS A 771 31.51 1.08 1.29
C LYS A 771 30.56 0.70 2.44
N PRO A 772 31.08 0.20 3.58
CA PRO A 772 30.28 -0.14 4.75
C PRO A 772 29.73 1.09 5.47
N THR A 773 28.59 0.92 6.15
CA THR A 773 28.03 1.90 7.10
C THR A 773 28.36 1.47 8.53
N GLU A 774 28.42 2.43 9.48
CA GLU A 774 28.80 2.25 10.89
C GLU A 774 27.93 1.26 11.70
N GLU A 775 26.91 0.63 11.09
CA GLU A 775 25.99 -0.33 11.72
C GLU A 775 26.10 -1.76 11.17
N GLY A 776 27.25 -2.16 10.66
CA GLY A 776 27.56 -3.59 10.45
C GLY A 776 27.15 -4.21 9.12
N THR A 777 26.77 -3.47 8.09
CA THR A 777 26.59 -4.01 6.73
C THR A 777 27.86 -3.72 5.91
N ILE A 778 28.69 -4.72 5.71
CA ILE A 778 29.97 -4.61 5.02
C ILE A 778 29.75 -4.65 3.50
N TYR A 779 30.07 -3.57 2.81
CA TYR A 779 30.17 -3.51 1.36
C TYR A 779 31.60 -3.09 0.99
N CYS A 780 32.47 -4.05 0.74
CA CYS A 780 33.80 -3.79 0.19
C CYS A 780 33.79 -4.09 -1.31
N ALA A 781 34.51 -3.30 -2.10
CA ALA A 781 34.78 -3.63 -3.49
C ALA A 781 35.70 -4.85 -3.56
N PRO A 782 35.29 -5.98 -4.15
CA PRO A 782 36.14 -7.15 -4.24
C PRO A 782 37.21 -6.93 -5.32
N THR A 783 38.41 -7.43 -5.06
CA THR A 783 39.36 -7.70 -6.12
C THR A 783 38.99 -9.02 -6.76
N VAL A 784 38.72 -9.03 -8.06
CA VAL A 784 38.34 -10.22 -8.81
C VAL A 784 39.55 -10.89 -9.44
N TRP A 785 39.69 -12.17 -9.26
CA TRP A 785 40.73 -13.00 -9.83
C TRP A 785 40.11 -14.07 -10.70
N SER A 786 40.68 -14.36 -11.86
CA SER A 786 40.18 -15.38 -12.79
C SER A 786 41.24 -16.22 -13.41
N ALA A 787 40.94 -17.50 -13.64
CA ALA A 787 41.81 -18.44 -14.34
C ALA A 787 40.97 -19.45 -15.14
N LEU A 788 41.50 -19.97 -16.27
CA LEU A 788 40.83 -20.91 -17.19
C LEU A 788 41.67 -22.12 -17.45
N LEU A 789 41.15 -23.32 -17.23
CA LEU A 789 41.75 -24.61 -17.65
C LEU A 789 41.15 -25.02 -19.01
N LYS A 790 41.87 -24.77 -20.09
CA LYS A 790 41.41 -24.96 -21.49
C LYS A 790 41.05 -26.39 -21.82
N ASP A 791 41.93 -27.34 -21.46
CA ASP A 791 41.76 -28.73 -21.85
C ASP A 791 40.78 -29.50 -20.96
N GLY A 792 40.22 -28.80 -19.96
CA GLY A 792 39.31 -29.38 -18.98
C GLY A 792 40.00 -30.51 -18.17
N LEU A 793 39.19 -31.30 -17.47
CA LEU A 793 39.65 -32.42 -16.67
C LEU A 793 38.98 -33.71 -17.12
N PRO A 794 39.66 -34.85 -17.07
CA PRO A 794 39.04 -36.16 -17.24
C PRO A 794 37.95 -36.39 -16.17
N LYS A 795 37.18 -37.48 -16.37
CA LYS A 795 36.26 -37.94 -15.32
C LYS A 795 37.03 -38.32 -14.06
N GLY A 796 36.65 -37.74 -12.91
CA GLY A 796 37.32 -38.03 -11.65
C GLY A 796 36.92 -37.10 -10.50
N GLU A 797 37.51 -37.38 -9.34
CA GLU A 797 37.44 -36.47 -8.19
C GLU A 797 38.68 -35.60 -8.18
N TYR A 798 38.45 -34.32 -7.90
CA TYR A 798 39.49 -33.30 -7.92
C TYR A 798 39.41 -32.42 -6.68
N GLN A 799 40.58 -31.86 -6.30
CA GLN A 799 40.72 -30.88 -5.27
C GLN A 799 41.32 -29.62 -5.86
N VAL A 800 40.75 -28.48 -5.59
CA VAL A 800 41.29 -27.19 -5.97
C VAL A 800 41.74 -26.46 -4.71
N ARG A 801 42.97 -25.93 -4.75
CA ARG A 801 43.56 -25.14 -3.67
C ARG A 801 43.92 -23.77 -4.20
N LEU A 802 43.36 -22.73 -3.62
CA LEU A 802 43.65 -21.34 -3.94
C LEU A 802 44.60 -20.78 -2.89
N LYS A 803 45.74 -20.26 -3.31
CA LYS A 803 46.72 -19.57 -2.45
C LYS A 803 46.78 -18.10 -2.84
N VAL A 804 46.61 -17.21 -1.87
CA VAL A 804 46.77 -15.76 -2.06
C VAL A 804 48.02 -15.31 -1.33
N LYS A 805 48.91 -14.58 -2.02
CA LYS A 805 50.19 -14.13 -1.51
C LYS A 805 50.29 -12.60 -1.57
N ASP A 806 50.90 -11.98 -0.54
CA ASP A 806 51.38 -10.62 -0.55
C ASP A 806 52.91 -10.64 -0.60
N GLY A 807 53.44 -10.48 -1.82
CA GLY A 807 54.85 -10.76 -2.09
C GLY A 807 55.20 -12.21 -1.88
N GLU A 808 56.17 -12.54 -1.01
CA GLU A 808 56.50 -13.94 -0.66
C GLU A 808 55.64 -14.52 0.50
N ARG A 809 54.85 -13.71 1.18
CA ARG A 809 54.05 -14.15 2.31
C ARG A 809 52.71 -14.66 1.86
N GLU A 810 52.40 -15.90 2.24
CA GLU A 810 51.05 -16.47 2.06
C GLU A 810 50.08 -15.78 3.07
N VAL A 811 48.97 -15.21 2.53
CA VAL A 811 48.02 -14.45 3.31
C VAL A 811 46.75 -15.27 3.53
N ALA A 812 46.45 -16.18 2.62
CA ALA A 812 45.30 -17.06 2.71
C ALA A 812 45.45 -18.30 1.82
N GLU A 813 44.92 -19.42 2.28
CA GLU A 813 44.81 -20.68 1.53
C GLU A 813 43.41 -21.27 1.68
N ILE A 814 42.85 -21.78 0.58
CA ILE A 814 41.52 -22.41 0.56
C ILE A 814 41.58 -23.64 -0.28
N GLU A 815 40.85 -24.65 0.18
CA GLU A 815 40.78 -25.97 -0.44
C GLU A 815 39.31 -26.35 -0.68
N LYS A 816 39.04 -26.90 -1.88
CA LYS A 816 37.72 -27.41 -2.24
C LYS A 816 37.79 -28.68 -3.09
N ARG A 817 36.94 -29.65 -2.82
CA ARG A 817 36.78 -30.86 -3.61
C ARG A 817 35.58 -30.73 -4.56
N PHE A 818 35.76 -31.23 -5.80
CA PHE A 818 34.69 -31.28 -6.81
C PHE A 818 34.85 -32.52 -7.67
N LYS A 819 33.85 -32.86 -8.48
CA LYS A 819 33.79 -34.07 -9.26
C LYS A 819 33.36 -33.81 -10.69
N ILE A 820 34.07 -34.40 -11.65
CA ILE A 820 33.76 -34.33 -13.09
C ILE A 820 33.13 -35.64 -13.53
N PHE A 821 31.94 -35.62 -14.15
CA PHE A 821 31.28 -36.81 -14.67
C PHE A 821 30.42 -36.54 -15.91
N LYS A 822 30.07 -37.56 -16.68
CA LYS A 822 29.23 -37.41 -17.87
C LYS A 822 27.74 -37.32 -17.52
N GLU A 823 27.02 -36.40 -18.12
CA GLU A 823 25.60 -36.18 -17.92
C GLU A 823 24.76 -37.44 -18.23
N LYS A 824 25.19 -38.27 -19.19
CA LYS A 824 24.54 -39.54 -19.58
C LYS A 824 24.59 -40.65 -18.53
N GLU A 825 25.38 -40.49 -17.46
CA GLU A 825 25.55 -41.50 -16.40
C GLU A 825 24.60 -41.28 -15.22
N ILE A 826 23.85 -40.16 -15.22
CA ILE A 826 22.84 -39.89 -14.20
C ILE A 826 21.54 -40.53 -14.63
N SER A 827 21.05 -41.48 -13.85
CA SER A 827 19.75 -42.11 -14.07
C SER A 827 19.14 -42.58 -12.77
N GLY A 828 17.83 -42.42 -12.66
CA GLY A 828 17.06 -42.87 -11.51
C GLY A 828 15.59 -43.01 -11.85
N LYS A 829 14.87 -43.76 -11.04
CA LYS A 829 13.44 -43.95 -11.23
C LYS A 829 12.72 -44.30 -9.93
N ILE A 830 11.45 -43.94 -9.85
CA ILE A 830 10.54 -44.39 -8.81
C ILE A 830 10.20 -45.86 -9.12
N ILE A 831 10.59 -46.77 -8.25
CA ILE A 831 10.33 -48.21 -8.45
C ILE A 831 9.06 -48.65 -7.76
N GLU A 832 8.66 -48.02 -6.70
CA GLU A 832 7.39 -48.26 -6.00
C GLU A 832 6.71 -46.94 -5.60
N PHE A 833 5.43 -46.82 -5.91
CA PHE A 833 4.56 -45.77 -5.45
C PHE A 833 3.17 -46.28 -5.17
N SER A 834 2.74 -46.19 -3.93
CA SER A 834 1.39 -46.56 -3.51
C SER A 834 0.91 -45.70 -2.38
N VAL A 835 -0.37 -45.46 -2.35
CA VAL A 835 -1.04 -44.74 -1.26
C VAL A 835 -2.04 -45.69 -0.62
N PRO A 836 -1.90 -46.03 0.67
CA PRO A 836 -2.82 -46.93 1.35
C PRO A 836 -4.22 -46.28 1.47
N GLN A 837 -5.21 -47.09 1.64
CA GLN A 837 -6.58 -46.63 1.98
C GLN A 837 -6.52 -45.85 3.30
N ALA A 838 -7.12 -44.65 3.32
CA ALA A 838 -7.12 -43.76 4.48
C ALA A 838 -8.55 -43.55 5.02
N LYS A 839 -8.72 -43.37 6.33
CA LYS A 839 -9.98 -42.89 6.89
C LYS A 839 -10.08 -41.37 6.80
N SER A 840 -11.32 -40.91 6.70
CA SER A 840 -11.61 -39.47 6.62
C SER A 840 -11.07 -38.72 7.85
N GLY A 841 -10.04 -37.90 7.67
CA GLY A 841 -9.35 -37.14 8.71
C GLY A 841 -8.07 -37.78 9.28
N GLU A 842 -7.65 -38.94 8.82
CA GLU A 842 -6.35 -39.52 9.13
C GLU A 842 -5.25 -38.96 8.20
N ALA A 843 -4.00 -39.03 8.66
CA ALA A 843 -2.86 -38.66 7.84
C ALA A 843 -2.71 -39.64 6.66
N ILE A 844 -2.36 -39.09 5.50
CA ILE A 844 -2.06 -39.90 4.30
C ILE A 844 -0.55 -40.04 4.21
N ILE A 845 -0.07 -41.27 4.27
CA ILE A 845 1.34 -41.61 4.24
C ILE A 845 1.58 -42.51 3.03
N PRO A 846 2.08 -41.96 1.89
CA PRO A 846 2.39 -42.78 0.72
C PRO A 846 3.66 -43.61 0.96
N LYS A 847 3.77 -44.75 0.30
CA LYS A 847 5.02 -45.46 0.16
C LYS A 847 5.67 -45.06 -1.16
N ILE A 848 6.84 -44.43 -1.10
CA ILE A 848 7.59 -43.94 -2.26
C ILE A 848 9.01 -44.52 -2.17
N ILE A 849 9.40 -45.35 -3.12
CA ILE A 849 10.76 -45.86 -3.21
C ILE A 849 11.39 -45.42 -4.53
N PHE A 850 12.46 -44.68 -4.44
CA PHE A 850 13.27 -44.26 -5.59
C PHE A 850 14.52 -45.09 -5.68
N LYS A 851 14.87 -45.57 -6.88
CA LYS A 851 16.11 -46.26 -7.20
C LYS A 851 17.07 -45.36 -7.95
N ASN A 852 18.21 -45.09 -7.36
CA ASN A 852 19.35 -44.51 -8.06
C ASN A 852 19.98 -45.58 -8.95
N GLN A 853 19.95 -45.34 -10.26
CA GLN A 853 20.55 -46.24 -11.24
C GLN A 853 21.94 -45.75 -11.70
N SER A 854 22.37 -44.61 -11.14
CA SER A 854 23.69 -44.03 -11.39
C SER A 854 24.76 -44.77 -10.58
N ILE A 855 26.00 -44.66 -11.02
CA ILE A 855 27.16 -45.17 -10.29
C ILE A 855 27.62 -44.25 -9.14
N GLU A 856 26.90 -43.17 -8.89
CA GLU A 856 27.20 -42.13 -7.92
C GLU A 856 26.06 -41.80 -7.00
N ILE A 857 26.34 -41.08 -5.89
CA ILE A 857 25.30 -40.55 -5.01
C ILE A 857 24.47 -39.53 -5.80
N LEU A 858 23.14 -39.70 -5.79
CA LEU A 858 22.23 -38.87 -6.53
C LEU A 858 21.33 -38.10 -5.56
N PRO A 859 21.41 -36.76 -5.54
CA PRO A 859 20.45 -35.96 -4.78
C PRO A 859 19.08 -36.01 -5.45
N VAL A 860 18.05 -36.41 -4.70
CA VAL A 860 16.68 -36.55 -5.17
C VAL A 860 15.74 -35.74 -4.26
N TRP A 861 14.86 -35.00 -4.88
CA TRP A 861 13.80 -34.25 -4.20
C TRP A 861 12.52 -34.29 -5.06
N GLY A 862 11.41 -33.74 -4.58
CA GLY A 862 10.22 -33.76 -5.43
C GLY A 862 8.95 -33.26 -4.78
N PHE A 863 7.82 -33.72 -5.33
CA PHE A 863 6.49 -33.35 -4.88
C PHE A 863 5.58 -34.55 -4.75
N PHE A 864 4.77 -34.59 -3.70
CA PHE A 864 3.65 -35.51 -3.55
C PHE A 864 2.35 -34.71 -3.58
N LYS A 865 1.47 -35.00 -4.54
CA LYS A 865 0.22 -34.29 -4.79
C LYS A 865 -0.98 -35.21 -4.60
N ILE A 866 -2.07 -34.65 -4.11
CA ILE A 866 -3.36 -35.32 -4.01
C ILE A 866 -4.40 -34.52 -4.80
N ILE A 867 -5.12 -35.21 -5.67
CA ILE A 867 -6.08 -34.64 -6.60
C ILE A 867 -7.44 -35.31 -6.36
N ASN A 868 -8.49 -34.49 -6.25
CA ASN A 868 -9.85 -35.03 -6.07
C ASN A 868 -10.45 -35.56 -7.37
N ASN A 869 -11.64 -36.15 -7.29
CA ASN A 869 -12.37 -36.71 -8.44
C ASN A 869 -12.84 -35.66 -9.46
N LYS A 870 -12.66 -34.37 -9.18
CA LYS A 870 -12.95 -33.24 -10.09
C LYS A 870 -11.69 -32.72 -10.76
N GLY A 871 -10.53 -33.33 -10.56
CA GLY A 871 -9.26 -32.87 -11.09
C GLY A 871 -8.63 -31.68 -10.36
N GLN A 872 -9.12 -31.35 -9.15
CA GLN A 872 -8.57 -30.24 -8.37
C GLN A 872 -7.48 -30.76 -7.43
N GLU A 873 -6.32 -30.13 -7.43
CA GLU A 873 -5.25 -30.36 -6.47
C GLU A 873 -5.70 -29.91 -5.08
N ILE A 874 -5.65 -30.78 -4.10
CA ILE A 874 -6.05 -30.52 -2.71
C ILE A 874 -4.88 -30.57 -1.75
N ALA A 875 -3.75 -31.15 -2.16
CA ALA A 875 -2.49 -31.15 -1.43
C ALA A 875 -1.32 -31.16 -2.39
N ASN A 876 -0.23 -30.46 -1.98
CA ASN A 876 1.07 -30.48 -2.63
C ASN A 876 2.13 -30.43 -1.53
N VAL A 877 2.77 -31.55 -1.28
CA VAL A 877 3.76 -31.74 -0.21
C VAL A 877 5.13 -31.83 -0.85
N ILE A 878 6.06 -31.00 -0.39
CA ILE A 878 7.45 -31.05 -0.85
C ILE A 878 8.12 -32.27 -0.22
N ILE A 879 8.78 -33.08 -1.05
CA ILE A 879 9.67 -34.15 -0.61
C ILE A 879 11.06 -33.53 -0.44
N ASP A 880 11.55 -33.54 0.78
CA ASP A 880 12.86 -32.97 1.10
C ASP A 880 13.98 -33.66 0.33
N LYS A 881 15.03 -32.93 0.01
CA LYS A 881 16.19 -33.41 -0.71
C LYS A 881 16.92 -34.50 0.10
N VAL A 882 17.06 -35.64 -0.48
CA VAL A 882 17.78 -36.80 0.10
C VAL A 882 18.85 -37.26 -0.86
N ASP A 883 20.03 -37.53 -0.37
CA ASP A 883 21.12 -38.16 -1.14
C ASP A 883 20.92 -39.68 -1.20
N VAL A 884 20.71 -40.18 -2.40
CA VAL A 884 20.52 -41.65 -2.65
C VAL A 884 21.83 -42.24 -3.12
N PRO A 885 22.43 -43.18 -2.37
CA PRO A 885 23.70 -43.80 -2.75
C PRO A 885 23.66 -44.48 -4.14
N ALA A 886 24.80 -44.66 -4.75
CA ALA A 886 24.95 -45.31 -6.04
C ALA A 886 24.33 -46.70 -6.07
N SER A 887 23.49 -46.94 -7.08
CA SER A 887 22.78 -48.22 -7.30
C SER A 887 21.88 -48.65 -6.14
N ALA A 888 21.58 -47.77 -5.19
CA ALA A 888 20.74 -48.05 -4.02
C ALA A 888 19.28 -47.63 -4.21
N ASP A 889 18.42 -48.25 -3.43
CA ASP A 889 17.02 -47.89 -3.28
C ASP A 889 16.85 -47.03 -2.01
N LYS A 890 16.02 -45.99 -2.06
CA LYS A 890 15.71 -45.13 -0.92
C LYS A 890 14.21 -44.94 -0.80
N GLU A 891 13.67 -45.22 0.36
CA GLU A 891 12.29 -44.86 0.72
C GLU A 891 12.22 -43.42 1.23
N PHE A 892 11.24 -42.63 0.74
CA PHE A 892 10.98 -41.29 1.17
C PHE A 892 9.89 -41.29 2.24
N GLU A 893 10.15 -40.61 3.36
CA GLU A 893 9.19 -40.40 4.42
C GLU A 893 8.39 -39.15 4.10
N VAL A 894 7.15 -39.32 3.66
CA VAL A 894 6.21 -38.25 3.36
C VAL A 894 4.92 -38.49 4.12
N SER A 895 4.38 -37.44 4.75
CA SER A 895 3.07 -37.50 5.37
C SER A 895 2.30 -36.21 5.15
N TRP A 896 1.02 -36.33 4.94
CA TRP A 896 0.13 -35.17 4.83
C TRP A 896 -1.10 -35.34 5.71
N GLN A 897 -1.31 -34.39 6.63
CA GLN A 897 -2.49 -34.33 7.48
C GLN A 897 -3.50 -33.35 6.88
N PRO A 898 -4.69 -33.78 6.47
CA PRO A 898 -5.69 -32.86 5.95
C PRO A 898 -6.22 -31.92 7.06
N GLU A 899 -6.26 -30.62 6.77
CA GLU A 899 -6.83 -29.60 7.68
C GLU A 899 -8.34 -29.78 7.91
N LYS A 900 -9.02 -30.40 6.96
CA LYS A 900 -10.46 -30.75 7.02
C LYS A 900 -10.63 -32.20 6.64
N ARG A 901 -11.62 -32.87 7.24
CA ARG A 901 -11.97 -34.24 6.86
C ARG A 901 -12.26 -34.33 5.37
N LEU A 902 -11.51 -35.19 4.68
CA LEU A 902 -11.77 -35.45 3.27
C LEU A 902 -13.11 -36.13 3.08
N PRO A 903 -13.90 -35.78 2.06
CA PRO A 903 -15.08 -36.54 1.65
C PRO A 903 -14.69 -37.99 1.31
N VAL A 904 -15.58 -38.92 1.63
CA VAL A 904 -15.45 -40.33 1.24
C VAL A 904 -15.47 -40.40 -0.29
N GLY A 905 -14.50 -41.09 -0.90
CA GLY A 905 -14.40 -41.18 -2.36
C GLY A 905 -13.05 -41.62 -2.86
N LEU A 906 -12.94 -41.72 -4.18
CA LEU A 906 -11.72 -42.07 -4.87
C LEU A 906 -10.89 -40.81 -5.15
N TYR A 907 -9.61 -40.85 -4.83
CA TYR A 907 -8.64 -39.79 -5.04
C TYR A 907 -7.46 -40.29 -5.89
N LYS A 908 -6.84 -39.39 -6.62
CA LYS A 908 -5.60 -39.63 -7.35
C LYS A 908 -4.45 -39.02 -6.56
N ALA A 909 -3.39 -39.76 -6.41
CA ALA A 909 -2.12 -39.29 -5.89
C ALA A 909 -1.07 -39.29 -7.00
N GLU A 910 -0.21 -38.28 -7.03
CA GLU A 910 0.89 -38.15 -7.94
C GLU A 910 2.18 -37.93 -7.16
N VAL A 911 3.27 -38.54 -7.58
CA VAL A 911 4.60 -38.28 -7.08
C VAL A 911 5.53 -37.94 -8.25
N ILE A 912 6.31 -36.87 -8.09
CA ILE A 912 7.33 -36.42 -9.03
C ILE A 912 8.64 -36.40 -8.27
N ALA A 913 9.58 -37.24 -8.66
CA ALA A 913 10.96 -37.27 -8.17
C ALA A 913 11.86 -36.55 -9.16
N ILE A 914 12.58 -35.53 -8.72
CA ILE A 914 13.49 -34.72 -9.53
C ILE A 914 14.93 -35.06 -9.12
N PHE A 915 15.78 -35.30 -10.10
CA PHE A 915 17.17 -35.69 -9.90
C PHE A 915 18.03 -35.19 -11.08
N GLY A 916 19.30 -34.98 -10.84
CA GLY A 916 20.16 -34.38 -11.87
C GLY A 916 19.72 -32.95 -12.22
N LYS A 917 20.05 -32.47 -13.41
CA LYS A 917 19.83 -31.09 -13.83
C LYS A 917 18.41 -30.87 -14.35
N ASP A 918 17.87 -31.79 -15.13
CA ASP A 918 16.57 -31.67 -15.80
C ASP A 918 15.84 -33.03 -15.88
N GLN A 919 16.17 -33.99 -15.03
CA GLN A 919 15.58 -35.32 -15.04
C GLN A 919 14.53 -35.45 -13.94
N ALA A 920 13.41 -36.03 -14.28
CA ALA A 920 12.37 -36.36 -13.33
C ALA A 920 11.68 -37.65 -13.71
N ASP A 921 11.24 -38.42 -12.72
CA ASP A 921 10.33 -39.53 -12.90
C ASP A 921 9.00 -39.24 -12.21
N HIS A 922 7.91 -39.64 -12.84
CA HIS A 922 6.54 -39.38 -12.42
C HIS A 922 5.74 -40.65 -12.29
N ARG A 923 5.03 -40.83 -11.18
CA ARG A 923 4.11 -41.91 -10.92
C ARG A 923 2.78 -41.45 -10.40
N GLU A 924 1.73 -42.24 -10.70
CA GLU A 924 0.37 -42.01 -10.25
C GLU A 924 -0.17 -43.25 -9.52
N SER A 925 -1.01 -43.01 -8.52
CA SER A 925 -1.71 -44.05 -7.77
C SER A 925 -3.14 -43.57 -7.42
N LEU A 926 -4.09 -44.48 -7.43
CA LEU A 926 -5.44 -44.22 -6.95
C LEU A 926 -5.58 -44.79 -5.53
N PHE A 927 -6.22 -44.05 -4.65
CA PHE A 927 -6.53 -44.52 -3.29
C PHE A 927 -7.95 -44.11 -2.87
N LEU A 928 -8.51 -44.86 -1.92
CA LEU A 928 -9.85 -44.65 -1.42
C LEU A 928 -9.82 -44.02 -0.04
N VAL A 929 -10.60 -42.95 0.15
CA VAL A 929 -10.92 -42.42 1.46
C VAL A 929 -12.24 -43.01 1.91
N ILE A 930 -12.22 -43.64 3.07
CA ILE A 930 -13.39 -44.28 3.69
C ILE A 930 -13.85 -43.51 4.93
N LYS A 931 -15.03 -43.91 5.47
CA LYS A 931 -15.57 -43.27 6.68
C LYS A 931 -14.69 -43.47 7.90
#